data_d1638769892522ec1dbe97b65b831036
#
_entry.id   d1638769892522ec1dbe97b65b831036
#
_cell.length_a   1.000
_cell.length_b   1.000
_cell.length_c   1.000
_cell.angle_alpha   90.00
_cell.angle_beta   90.00
_cell.angle_gamma   90.00
#
_symmetry.space_group_name_H-M   'P 1'
#
loop_
_entity.id
_entity.type
_entity.pdbx_description
1 polymer ?
#
loop_
_entity_poly.entity_id
_entity_poly.type
_entity_poly.pdbx_seq_one_letter_code
_entity_poly.pdbx_strand_id
1 'polypeptide(L)'
;MSENVQKSENKTNGQPEPESRPSRRGLFASVGAGAVAAALVNPGKIFAASTPPIPSIRIPKEITDTLAEATHVGDFSEKGGITGAEVFAKSCKDEDLAALFCCPGNYQIINAISAAGIPAFGGRSEGSMTSAADGFSRCTGEVTACSGTEGPGFTNMIMNIAVAHRARTPLLVLASNVTIATDDREYFIQTGYQQPTTEGLKKYGKRLIAPDRVHEYAAYAFRNLKTGVPGPVHLDFPGEIYRARFTEASQLKEYYGKEKYRTESRPHPAPKDLAQAVDMINRAERPVIVAGHGVFFRKAWEPLMVAAEKNDIAVVTSGPMRGHFPDEHRLSASLSPDAFMSADLVVFVGQYSMPTKQEWRFNPEAKAIRVNPTAEDLGRNWPLDLGIVSDEAAFLEGLASDLPQKKRDAWVGELASARQKYEKRLLDEYEQGVKHSQATNTLHQAVICKEVHDFLYKGSIDPKQTVTGWGGWTIGNCGARWLRAYRPGQEVNCPYQYSAVGPDLAMMIGAGAAVQLGVGPQAPYKGAPVLVLTSDAGITYSMFELDTAAKYKIPIVCVVFNNNAWGMWPSAVGTPRSMHMYLFQENLRYDKMAEGLGARGEYVRTQDEFRRALKTSYEVAAKERVSTLINVQALKEFTSGKDYPPGNIINPEPSVGALAH
;
A
#
# COMPACT_ATOMS: atom_id res chain seq x y z
N MET A 1 37.06 -34.48 -53.19
CA MET A 1 37.54 -35.88 -53.30
C MET A 1 36.57 -36.72 -52.49
N SER A 2 35.59 -37.19 -53.19
CA SER A 2 35.23 -38.56 -53.59
C SER A 2 34.89 -39.43 -52.39
N GLU A 3 33.56 -39.62 -52.22
CA GLU A 3 32.85 -40.88 -52.55
C GLU A 3 33.29 -42.11 -51.80
N ASN A 4 32.40 -42.68 -51.01
CA ASN A 4 31.93 -44.02 -51.30
C ASN A 4 30.63 -44.39 -50.58
N VAL A 5 29.72 -44.86 -51.40
CA VAL A 5 28.45 -45.50 -51.09
C VAL A 5 28.67 -46.96 -50.83
N GLN A 6 28.00 -47.52 -49.83
CA GLN A 6 27.68 -48.99 -49.89
C GLN A 6 26.28 -49.23 -49.31
N LYS A 7 25.41 -49.72 -50.19
CA LYS A 7 24.12 -50.35 -49.91
C LYS A 7 24.34 -51.73 -49.24
N SER A 8 23.48 -52.08 -48.32
CA SER A 8 23.09 -53.47 -48.08
C SER A 8 21.64 -53.61 -47.64
N GLU A 9 21.04 -54.61 -48.18
CA GLU A 9 19.66 -54.95 -48.39
C GLU A 9 18.82 -55.32 -47.14
N ASN A 10 17.54 -55.08 -47.27
CA ASN A 10 16.34 -55.71 -46.72
C ASN A 10 16.46 -56.96 -45.84
N LYS A 11 15.75 -56.86 -44.69
CA LYS A 11 14.88 -57.95 -44.19
C LYS A 11 13.63 -57.37 -43.52
N THR A 12 12.50 -57.69 -44.11
CA THR A 12 11.13 -57.50 -43.66
C THR A 12 10.84 -58.23 -42.35
N ASN A 13 10.27 -57.53 -41.35
CA ASN A 13 9.43 -58.16 -40.33
C ASN A 13 8.30 -57.21 -39.97
N GLY A 14 7.10 -57.78 -40.01
CA GLY A 14 5.83 -57.07 -39.96
C GLY A 14 5.56 -56.32 -38.64
N GLN A 15 5.04 -55.15 -38.80
CA GLN A 15 4.36 -54.45 -37.72
C GLN A 15 2.84 -54.57 -37.92
N PRO A 16 2.05 -54.69 -36.85
CA PRO A 16 0.59 -54.68 -36.95
C PRO A 16 0.10 -53.28 -37.27
N GLU A 17 -0.96 -53.22 -38.09
CA GLU A 17 -1.65 -51.97 -38.47
C GLU A 17 -2.17 -51.18 -37.26
N PRO A 18 -2.13 -49.85 -37.26
CA PRO A 18 -2.70 -49.05 -36.17
C PRO A 18 -4.20 -49.01 -36.32
N GLU A 19 -4.91 -49.32 -35.23
CA GLU A 19 -6.36 -49.13 -35.09
C GLU A 19 -6.76 -47.70 -35.41
N SER A 20 -7.74 -47.55 -36.28
CA SER A 20 -8.28 -46.29 -36.71
C SER A 20 -8.94 -45.56 -35.56
N ARG A 21 -8.39 -44.41 -35.14
CA ARG A 21 -9.03 -43.49 -34.22
C ARG A 21 -10.30 -42.91 -34.85
N PRO A 22 -11.44 -42.92 -34.17
CA PRO A 22 -12.68 -42.35 -34.71
C PRO A 22 -12.51 -40.84 -34.93
N SER A 23 -12.92 -40.35 -36.09
CA SER A 23 -12.86 -38.94 -36.48
C SER A 23 -13.76 -38.09 -35.56
N ARG A 24 -13.30 -36.89 -35.23
CA ARG A 24 -14.05 -35.92 -34.39
C ARG A 24 -15.47 -35.61 -34.90
N ARG A 25 -15.80 -35.95 -36.14
CA ARG A 25 -17.16 -35.80 -36.72
C ARG A 25 -18.15 -36.87 -36.27
N GLY A 26 -17.70 -38.03 -35.83
CA GLY A 26 -18.58 -39.10 -35.33
C GLY A 26 -19.09 -38.86 -33.90
N LEU A 27 -18.37 -38.09 -33.08
CA LEU A 27 -18.77 -37.87 -31.68
C LEU A 27 -19.90 -36.85 -31.50
N PHE A 28 -20.05 -35.95 -32.49
CA PHE A 28 -21.15 -34.94 -32.43
C PHE A 28 -22.46 -35.46 -33.02
N ALA A 29 -22.43 -36.51 -33.86
CA ALA A 29 -23.66 -37.08 -34.45
C ALA A 29 -24.44 -37.98 -33.48
N SER A 30 -23.76 -38.59 -32.47
CA SER A 30 -24.41 -39.45 -31.51
C SER A 30 -25.04 -38.72 -30.31
N VAL A 31 -24.60 -37.50 -30.00
CA VAL A 31 -25.20 -36.65 -28.94
C VAL A 31 -26.37 -35.82 -29.43
N GLY A 32 -26.42 -35.49 -30.72
CA GLY A 32 -27.53 -34.72 -31.31
C GLY A 32 -28.82 -35.51 -31.51
N ALA A 33 -28.75 -36.79 -31.83
CA ALA A 33 -29.95 -37.61 -32.11
C ALA A 33 -30.74 -38.00 -30.84
N GLY A 34 -30.08 -38.14 -29.70
CA GLY A 34 -30.73 -38.43 -28.43
C GLY A 34 -31.49 -37.24 -27.82
N ALA A 35 -30.96 -36.02 -28.00
CA ALA A 35 -31.55 -34.80 -27.46
C ALA A 35 -32.77 -34.32 -28.29
N VAL A 36 -32.75 -34.55 -29.60
CA VAL A 36 -33.86 -34.16 -30.50
C VAL A 36 -35.04 -35.12 -30.35
N ALA A 37 -34.82 -36.41 -30.08
CA ALA A 37 -35.91 -37.39 -29.87
C ALA A 37 -36.62 -37.15 -28.51
N ALA A 38 -35.93 -36.68 -27.49
CA ALA A 38 -36.55 -36.36 -26.21
C ALA A 38 -37.35 -35.04 -26.22
N ALA A 39 -36.97 -34.07 -27.09
CA ALA A 39 -37.68 -32.80 -27.25
C ALA A 39 -39.06 -32.93 -27.94
N LEU A 40 -39.26 -33.99 -28.75
CA LEU A 40 -40.51 -34.20 -29.48
C LEU A 40 -41.56 -34.95 -28.63
N VAL A 41 -41.21 -35.54 -27.48
CA VAL A 41 -42.10 -36.36 -26.69
C VAL A 41 -42.76 -35.64 -25.51
N ASN A 42 -42.19 -34.53 -24.99
CA ASN A 42 -42.83 -33.74 -23.94
C ASN A 42 -42.15 -32.37 -23.70
N PRO A 43 -42.53 -31.33 -24.45
CA PRO A 43 -41.91 -30.00 -24.32
C PRO A 43 -42.15 -29.31 -22.97
N GLY A 44 -43.11 -29.79 -22.18
CA GLY A 44 -43.38 -29.25 -20.82
C GLY A 44 -42.50 -29.78 -19.69
N LYS A 45 -41.72 -30.86 -19.92
CA LYS A 45 -40.88 -31.46 -18.87
C LYS A 45 -39.39 -31.13 -18.94
N ILE A 46 -38.92 -30.51 -20.03
CA ILE A 46 -37.48 -30.18 -20.24
C ILE A 46 -37.06 -28.93 -19.44
N PHE A 47 -38.02 -28.08 -19.04
CA PHE A 47 -37.74 -26.86 -18.28
C PHE A 47 -38.02 -26.98 -16.78
N ALA A 48 -38.32 -28.17 -16.28
CA ALA A 48 -38.64 -28.38 -14.87
C ALA A 48 -37.53 -29.12 -14.06
N ALA A 49 -36.33 -29.26 -14.60
CA ALA A 49 -35.16 -29.51 -13.77
C ALA A 49 -34.84 -28.21 -13.06
N SER A 50 -35.29 -28.03 -11.81
CA SER A 50 -34.86 -26.93 -10.97
C SER A 50 -33.34 -26.95 -10.94
N THR A 51 -32.73 -25.90 -11.52
CA THR A 51 -31.29 -25.66 -11.33
C THR A 51 -31.05 -25.74 -9.81
N PRO A 52 -30.13 -26.57 -9.34
CA PRO A 52 -29.85 -26.60 -7.91
C PRO A 52 -29.55 -25.19 -7.43
N PRO A 53 -30.06 -24.77 -6.27
CA PRO A 53 -29.86 -23.43 -5.78
C PRO A 53 -28.34 -23.16 -5.71
N ILE A 54 -27.91 -22.02 -6.24
CA ILE A 54 -26.50 -21.60 -6.15
C ILE A 54 -26.17 -21.51 -4.65
N PRO A 55 -25.14 -22.24 -4.17
CA PRO A 55 -24.76 -22.17 -2.77
C PRO A 55 -24.41 -20.74 -2.37
N SER A 56 -24.86 -20.29 -1.22
CA SER A 56 -24.48 -19.00 -0.67
C SER A 56 -22.99 -18.99 -0.27
N ILE A 57 -22.35 -17.85 -0.40
CA ILE A 57 -20.97 -17.65 0.08
C ILE A 57 -20.92 -17.92 1.58
N ARG A 58 -19.96 -18.73 2.02
CA ARG A 58 -19.76 -19.08 3.42
C ARG A 58 -18.30 -18.94 3.81
N ILE A 59 -18.05 -18.22 4.89
CA ILE A 59 -16.72 -18.10 5.51
C ILE A 59 -16.62 -19.18 6.58
N PRO A 60 -15.65 -20.11 6.50
CA PRO A 60 -15.40 -21.09 7.56
C PRO A 60 -15.02 -20.38 8.87
N LYS A 61 -15.53 -20.86 10.01
CA LYS A 61 -15.24 -20.26 11.32
C LYS A 61 -13.76 -20.28 11.68
N GLU A 62 -13.08 -21.34 11.29
CA GLU A 62 -11.66 -21.57 11.54
C GLU A 62 -10.76 -20.45 11.01
N ILE A 63 -11.23 -19.68 10.02
CA ILE A 63 -10.45 -18.59 9.45
C ILE A 63 -10.34 -17.39 10.39
N THR A 64 -11.39 -17.09 11.14
CA THR A 64 -11.45 -15.86 11.97
C THR A 64 -11.04 -16.11 13.42
N ASP A 65 -11.26 -17.32 13.92
CA ASP A 65 -11.11 -17.61 15.35
C ASP A 65 -9.65 -17.84 15.76
N THR A 66 -8.76 -18.16 14.81
CA THR A 66 -7.36 -18.53 15.07
C THR A 66 -6.31 -17.54 14.54
N LEU A 67 -6.72 -16.36 14.06
CA LEU A 67 -5.86 -15.42 13.32
C LEU A 67 -4.56 -15.03 14.06
N ALA A 68 -4.63 -14.84 15.37
CA ALA A 68 -3.51 -14.41 16.21
C ALA A 68 -3.27 -15.36 17.39
N GLU A 69 -3.87 -16.54 17.37
CA GLU A 69 -3.73 -17.54 18.42
C GLU A 69 -2.37 -18.22 18.30
N ALA A 70 -1.54 -18.10 19.35
CA ALA A 70 -0.29 -18.83 19.37
C ALA A 70 -0.56 -20.32 19.51
N THR A 71 0.05 -21.10 18.64
CA THR A 71 0.05 -22.55 18.72
C THR A 71 1.44 -23.04 19.15
N HIS A 72 1.66 -24.34 19.13
CA HIS A 72 2.92 -24.90 19.53
C HIS A 72 4.05 -24.49 18.57
N VAL A 73 5.11 -23.89 19.12
CA VAL A 73 6.40 -23.68 18.47
C VAL A 73 7.42 -24.52 19.21
N GLY A 74 8.21 -25.32 18.52
CA GLY A 74 9.19 -26.22 19.11
C GLY A 74 10.20 -25.55 20.03
N ASP A 75 10.77 -26.31 20.93
CA ASP A 75 11.82 -25.88 21.85
C ASP A 75 13.04 -26.82 21.79
N PHE A 76 14.23 -26.33 22.19
CA PHE A 76 15.46 -27.13 22.21
C PHE A 76 15.35 -28.36 23.11
N SER A 77 14.59 -28.30 24.20
CA SER A 77 14.40 -29.40 25.16
C SER A 77 13.41 -30.48 24.69
N GLU A 78 12.69 -30.23 23.62
CA GLU A 78 11.68 -31.18 23.12
C GLU A 78 12.28 -32.32 22.29
N LYS A 79 11.57 -33.44 22.27
CA LYS A 79 11.97 -34.58 21.41
C LYS A 79 11.90 -34.17 19.93
N GLY A 80 13.06 -34.02 19.31
CA GLY A 80 13.21 -33.55 17.93
C GLY A 80 13.69 -32.11 17.79
N GLY A 81 13.79 -31.39 18.89
CA GLY A 81 14.32 -30.03 18.94
C GLY A 81 13.49 -28.99 18.18
N ILE A 82 14.05 -27.81 17.99
CA ILE A 82 13.47 -26.69 17.26
C ILE A 82 13.95 -26.65 15.81
N THR A 83 13.10 -26.29 14.87
CA THR A 83 13.49 -26.11 13.46
C THR A 83 14.06 -24.73 13.19
N GLY A 84 14.81 -24.55 12.09
CA GLY A 84 15.29 -23.24 11.67
C GLY A 84 14.16 -22.25 11.38
N ALA A 85 13.02 -22.73 10.85
CA ALA A 85 11.82 -21.89 10.67
C ALA A 85 11.27 -21.37 12.00
N GLU A 86 11.22 -22.21 13.03
CA GLU A 86 10.73 -21.83 14.36
C GLU A 86 11.71 -20.90 15.09
N VAL A 87 13.02 -21.11 14.94
CA VAL A 87 14.05 -20.15 15.45
C VAL A 87 13.86 -18.78 14.81
N PHE A 88 13.64 -18.74 13.48
CA PHE A 88 13.37 -17.48 12.78
C PHE A 88 12.09 -16.82 13.28
N ALA A 89 11.01 -17.58 13.45
CA ALA A 89 9.72 -17.09 13.93
C ALA A 89 9.81 -16.53 15.36
N LYS A 90 10.53 -17.21 16.27
CA LYS A 90 10.83 -16.67 17.63
C LYS A 90 11.57 -15.34 17.53
N SER A 91 12.61 -15.25 16.68
CA SER A 91 13.32 -13.99 16.46
C SER A 91 12.42 -12.87 15.94
N CYS A 92 11.50 -13.18 15.01
CA CYS A 92 10.49 -12.23 14.54
C CYS A 92 9.55 -11.77 15.65
N LYS A 93 9.14 -12.68 16.56
CA LYS A 93 8.29 -12.35 17.70
C LYS A 93 9.03 -11.46 18.71
N ASP A 94 10.27 -11.76 19.02
CA ASP A 94 11.12 -10.98 19.91
C ASP A 94 11.40 -9.57 19.36
N GLU A 95 11.40 -9.43 18.04
CA GLU A 95 11.55 -8.15 17.36
C GLU A 95 10.22 -7.42 17.09
N ASP A 96 9.12 -7.89 17.67
CA ASP A 96 7.79 -7.27 17.57
C ASP A 96 7.29 -7.13 16.12
N LEU A 97 7.47 -8.17 15.28
CA LEU A 97 6.87 -8.22 13.96
C LEU A 97 5.34 -8.11 14.10
N ALA A 98 4.75 -7.05 13.53
CA ALA A 98 3.36 -6.71 13.80
C ALA A 98 2.34 -7.60 13.09
N ALA A 99 2.64 -8.01 11.85
CA ALA A 99 1.79 -8.89 11.06
C ALA A 99 2.54 -9.50 9.88
N LEU A 100 2.00 -10.62 9.37
CA LEU A 100 2.43 -11.27 8.13
C LEU A 100 1.28 -11.27 7.12
N PHE A 101 1.59 -10.90 5.87
CA PHE A 101 0.67 -11.00 4.74
C PHE A 101 1.29 -11.92 3.68
N CYS A 102 0.60 -12.96 3.26
CA CYS A 102 1.21 -13.97 2.41
C CYS A 102 0.24 -14.63 1.42
N CYS A 103 0.81 -15.23 0.40
CA CYS A 103 0.20 -16.32 -0.34
C CYS A 103 0.94 -17.63 -0.01
N PRO A 104 0.31 -18.79 -0.19
CA PRO A 104 0.95 -20.08 0.03
C PRO A 104 2.23 -20.25 -0.79
N GLY A 105 3.25 -20.90 -0.21
CA GLY A 105 4.52 -21.19 -0.89
C GLY A 105 5.67 -21.39 0.08
N ASN A 106 6.05 -20.42 0.83
CA ASN A 106 7.08 -20.50 1.87
C ASN A 106 6.52 -21.12 3.17
N TYR A 107 5.92 -22.30 3.05
CA TYR A 107 5.04 -22.91 4.08
C TYR A 107 5.67 -22.99 5.47
N GLN A 108 6.90 -23.47 5.57
CA GLN A 108 7.53 -23.68 6.89
C GLN A 108 7.73 -22.37 7.62
N ILE A 109 8.15 -21.33 6.91
CA ILE A 109 8.38 -19.98 7.48
C ILE A 109 7.06 -19.32 7.87
N ILE A 110 6.07 -19.29 6.97
CA ILE A 110 4.78 -18.63 7.25
C ILE A 110 4.01 -19.34 8.37
N ASN A 111 4.05 -20.67 8.40
CA ASN A 111 3.40 -21.46 9.43
C ASN A 111 4.08 -21.25 10.80
N ALA A 112 5.40 -21.22 10.87
CA ALA A 112 6.13 -20.96 12.11
C ALA A 112 5.86 -19.55 12.65
N ILE A 113 5.83 -18.53 11.78
CA ILE A 113 5.49 -17.14 12.16
C ILE A 113 4.07 -17.08 12.72
N SER A 114 3.10 -17.72 12.06
CA SER A 114 1.72 -17.80 12.54
C SER A 114 1.64 -18.55 13.88
N ALA A 115 2.32 -19.69 14.01
CA ALA A 115 2.36 -20.48 15.23
C ALA A 115 2.94 -19.70 16.44
N ALA A 116 3.86 -18.79 16.19
CA ALA A 116 4.38 -17.88 17.22
C ALA A 116 3.36 -16.81 17.68
N GLY A 117 2.14 -16.82 17.16
CA GLY A 117 1.07 -15.88 17.51
C GLY A 117 1.26 -14.50 16.89
N ILE A 118 1.96 -14.40 15.77
CA ILE A 118 2.01 -13.20 14.93
C ILE A 118 0.81 -13.25 13.99
N PRO A 119 -0.07 -12.22 13.96
CA PRO A 119 -1.24 -12.21 13.06
C PRO A 119 -0.84 -12.45 11.61
N ALA A 120 -1.43 -13.46 10.97
CA ALA A 120 -1.08 -13.86 9.60
C ALA A 120 -2.31 -13.86 8.68
N PHE A 121 -2.20 -13.15 7.57
CA PHE A 121 -3.27 -12.96 6.59
C PHE A 121 -2.87 -13.58 5.25
N GLY A 122 -3.68 -14.54 4.79
CA GLY A 122 -3.48 -15.18 3.49
C GLY A 122 -4.43 -14.62 2.44
N GLY A 123 -3.88 -14.10 1.34
CA GLY A 123 -4.65 -13.51 0.23
C GLY A 123 -4.62 -14.31 -1.05
N ARG A 124 -4.98 -13.68 -2.14
CA ARG A 124 -5.12 -14.26 -3.49
C ARG A 124 -3.91 -14.01 -4.39
N SER A 125 -3.16 -12.93 -4.12
CA SER A 125 -2.01 -12.52 -4.92
C SER A 125 -0.88 -12.05 -4.03
N GLU A 126 0.35 -12.51 -4.30
CA GLU A 126 1.55 -12.10 -3.55
C GLU A 126 1.80 -10.60 -3.66
N GLY A 127 1.53 -10.03 -4.84
CA GLY A 127 1.61 -8.58 -5.05
C GLY A 127 0.64 -7.83 -4.16
N SER A 128 -0.62 -8.24 -4.12
CA SER A 128 -1.64 -7.63 -3.24
C SER A 128 -1.28 -7.78 -1.77
N MET A 129 -0.79 -8.95 -1.35
CA MET A 129 -0.38 -9.15 0.04
C MET A 129 0.86 -8.33 0.41
N THR A 130 1.77 -8.09 -0.52
CA THR A 130 2.88 -7.15 -0.32
C THR A 130 2.36 -5.72 -0.11
N SER A 131 1.36 -5.29 -0.89
CA SER A 131 0.70 -3.99 -0.70
C SER A 131 -0.05 -3.91 0.63
N ALA A 132 -0.69 -4.99 1.06
CA ALA A 132 -1.38 -5.03 2.36
C ALA A 132 -0.37 -4.88 3.51
N ALA A 133 0.77 -5.56 3.46
CA ALA A 133 1.84 -5.38 4.42
C ALA A 133 2.37 -3.93 4.46
N ASP A 134 2.57 -3.32 3.29
CA ASP A 134 2.96 -1.91 3.16
C ASP A 134 1.91 -0.97 3.78
N GLY A 135 0.62 -1.16 3.44
CA GLY A 135 -0.48 -0.36 3.98
C GLY A 135 -0.63 -0.45 5.50
N PHE A 136 -0.43 -1.65 6.07
CA PHE A 136 -0.39 -1.84 7.52
C PHE A 136 0.74 -1.03 8.17
N SER A 137 1.96 -1.10 7.63
CA SER A 137 3.10 -0.34 8.14
C SER A 137 2.88 1.18 8.02
N ARG A 138 2.32 1.66 6.92
CA ARG A 138 2.01 3.09 6.74
C ARG A 138 0.93 3.60 7.69
N CYS A 139 0.04 2.73 8.13
CA CYS A 139 -1.02 3.06 9.07
C CYS A 139 -0.55 3.04 10.53
N THR A 140 0.48 2.24 10.86
CA THR A 140 0.91 1.98 12.24
C THR A 140 2.30 2.48 12.58
N GLY A 141 3.20 2.56 11.60
CA GLY A 141 4.63 2.79 11.81
C GLY A 141 5.40 1.51 12.20
N GLU A 142 4.74 0.35 12.27
CA GLU A 142 5.35 -0.90 12.68
C GLU A 142 5.94 -1.70 11.51
N VAL A 143 6.86 -2.63 11.82
CA VAL A 143 7.42 -3.56 10.84
C VAL A 143 6.42 -4.65 10.52
N THR A 144 6.20 -4.89 9.23
CA THR A 144 5.38 -6.01 8.74
C THR A 144 6.18 -6.91 7.82
N ALA A 145 5.68 -8.13 7.61
CA ALA A 145 6.25 -9.06 6.64
C ALA A 145 5.27 -9.37 5.50
N CYS A 146 5.83 -9.64 4.32
CA CYS A 146 5.12 -10.30 3.24
C CYS A 146 5.88 -11.54 2.78
N SER A 147 5.17 -12.53 2.25
CA SER A 147 5.79 -13.77 1.81
C SER A 147 5.13 -14.36 0.57
N GLY A 148 5.96 -14.91 -0.32
CA GLY A 148 5.55 -15.63 -1.52
C GLY A 148 6.44 -16.84 -1.78
N THR A 149 6.00 -17.70 -2.71
CA THR A 149 6.82 -18.82 -3.18
C THR A 149 7.98 -18.32 -4.05
N GLU A 150 9.01 -19.14 -4.18
CA GLU A 150 10.13 -18.88 -5.09
C GLU A 150 9.68 -18.68 -6.53
N GLY A 151 10.48 -17.97 -7.31
CA GLY A 151 10.25 -17.74 -8.73
C GLY A 151 9.01 -16.87 -8.99
N PRO A 152 7.91 -17.41 -9.56
CA PRO A 152 6.77 -16.61 -10.02
C PRO A 152 6.04 -15.89 -8.88
N GLY A 153 5.86 -16.48 -7.71
CA GLY A 153 5.25 -15.82 -6.57
C GLY A 153 6.08 -14.64 -6.08
N PHE A 154 7.41 -14.82 -5.99
CA PHE A 154 8.31 -13.74 -5.65
C PHE A 154 8.29 -12.62 -6.71
N THR A 155 8.37 -12.95 -7.99
CA THR A 155 8.38 -11.93 -9.05
C THR A 155 7.05 -11.14 -9.13
N ASN A 156 5.92 -11.75 -8.73
CA ASN A 156 4.65 -11.06 -8.59
C ASN A 156 4.66 -9.97 -7.50
N MET A 157 5.59 -10.02 -6.54
CA MET A 157 5.74 -9.02 -5.47
C MET A 157 6.53 -7.77 -5.89
N ILE A 158 7.32 -7.82 -6.97
CA ILE A 158 8.38 -6.84 -7.31
C ILE A 158 7.85 -5.40 -7.40
N MET A 159 6.74 -5.19 -8.12
CA MET A 159 6.14 -3.85 -8.24
C MET A 159 5.85 -3.24 -6.85
N ASN A 160 5.29 -4.04 -5.96
CA ASN A 160 4.87 -3.56 -4.64
C ASN A 160 6.06 -3.43 -3.66
N ILE A 161 7.11 -4.22 -3.84
CA ILE A 161 8.40 -4.00 -3.15
C ILE A 161 9.00 -2.64 -3.59
N ALA A 162 8.91 -2.30 -4.88
CA ALA A 162 9.36 -1.00 -5.39
C ALA A 162 8.52 0.16 -4.81
N VAL A 163 7.21 -0.02 -4.68
CA VAL A 163 6.31 0.95 -3.99
C VAL A 163 6.74 1.16 -2.55
N ALA A 164 6.95 0.09 -1.79
CA ALA A 164 7.41 0.14 -0.39
C ALA A 164 8.81 0.77 -0.27
N HIS A 165 9.70 0.48 -1.21
CA HIS A 165 11.04 1.09 -1.26
C HIS A 165 10.98 2.60 -1.44
N ARG A 166 10.15 3.08 -2.37
CA ARG A 166 9.97 4.53 -2.59
C ARG A 166 9.30 5.22 -1.41
N ALA A 167 8.38 4.54 -0.76
CA ALA A 167 7.73 5.00 0.47
C ALA A 167 8.59 4.87 1.73
N ARG A 168 9.77 4.23 1.62
CA ARG A 168 10.66 3.97 2.76
C ARG A 168 9.99 3.16 3.87
N THR A 169 9.10 2.25 3.50
CA THR A 169 8.38 1.40 4.47
C THR A 169 9.29 0.30 5.01
N PRO A 170 9.32 0.05 6.32
CA PRO A 170 10.06 -1.04 6.92
C PRO A 170 9.35 -2.39 6.67
N LEU A 171 9.57 -2.98 5.50
CA LEU A 171 8.90 -4.18 5.03
C LEU A 171 9.88 -5.38 5.00
N LEU A 172 9.56 -6.45 5.70
CA LEU A 172 10.29 -7.71 5.65
C LEU A 172 9.74 -8.62 4.55
N VAL A 173 10.49 -8.76 3.46
CA VAL A 173 10.13 -9.60 2.31
C VAL A 173 10.76 -10.98 2.50
N LEU A 174 9.93 -12.02 2.53
CA LEU A 174 10.32 -13.40 2.75
C LEU A 174 9.97 -14.24 1.50
N ALA A 175 10.93 -14.97 1.00
CA ALA A 175 10.69 -15.90 -0.09
C ALA A 175 11.37 -17.24 0.19
N SER A 176 10.74 -18.35 -0.21
CA SER A 176 11.46 -19.62 -0.34
C SER A 176 12.48 -19.55 -1.48
N ASN A 177 13.42 -20.46 -1.49
CA ASN A 177 14.38 -20.59 -2.57
C ASN A 177 14.78 -22.06 -2.73
N VAL A 178 15.34 -22.41 -3.89
CA VAL A 178 15.89 -23.74 -4.13
C VAL A 178 16.96 -24.07 -3.10
N THR A 179 17.22 -25.37 -2.90
CA THR A 179 18.24 -25.82 -1.95
C THR A 179 19.62 -25.29 -2.33
N ILE A 180 20.49 -25.11 -1.35
CA ILE A 180 21.87 -24.66 -1.57
C ILE A 180 22.61 -25.63 -2.52
N ALA A 181 22.37 -26.95 -2.35
CA ALA A 181 22.99 -28.00 -3.17
C ALA A 181 22.55 -27.95 -4.64
N THR A 182 21.44 -27.28 -4.96
CA THR A 182 20.93 -27.16 -6.34
C THR A 182 21.03 -25.74 -6.87
N ASP A 183 21.80 -24.89 -6.20
CA ASP A 183 22.03 -23.51 -6.66
C ASP A 183 22.64 -23.50 -8.05
N ASP A 184 22.24 -22.53 -8.86
CA ASP A 184 22.66 -22.37 -10.25
C ASP A 184 22.33 -23.59 -11.18
N ARG A 185 21.43 -24.47 -10.72
CA ARG A 185 20.89 -25.57 -11.54
C ARG A 185 19.45 -25.28 -11.92
N GLU A 186 19.10 -25.47 -13.17
CA GLU A 186 17.70 -25.46 -13.63
C GLU A 186 16.98 -26.75 -13.20
N TYR A 187 16.88 -26.93 -11.89
CA TYR A 187 16.45 -28.19 -11.28
C TYR A 187 14.97 -28.24 -10.94
N PHE A 188 14.37 -27.08 -10.60
CA PHE A 188 13.00 -27.00 -10.12
C PHE A 188 12.19 -25.99 -10.94
N ILE A 189 10.89 -26.23 -11.09
CA ILE A 189 10.00 -25.45 -11.95
C ILE A 189 9.82 -23.98 -11.51
N GLN A 190 10.18 -23.66 -10.27
CA GLN A 190 10.03 -22.34 -9.68
C GLN A 190 11.38 -21.71 -9.30
N THR A 191 12.41 -21.93 -10.11
CA THR A 191 13.72 -21.30 -9.89
C THR A 191 13.74 -19.85 -10.32
N GLY A 192 14.59 -19.04 -9.70
CA GLY A 192 14.81 -17.65 -10.10
C GLY A 192 15.92 -16.96 -9.31
N TYR A 193 16.54 -15.97 -9.93
CA TYR A 193 17.57 -15.12 -9.33
C TYR A 193 16.91 -13.98 -8.52
N GLN A 194 16.41 -14.30 -7.32
CA GLN A 194 15.57 -13.39 -6.53
C GLN A 194 16.35 -12.21 -5.95
N GLN A 195 17.55 -12.44 -5.39
CA GLN A 195 18.35 -11.36 -4.81
C GLN A 195 18.76 -10.29 -5.83
N PRO A 196 19.28 -10.63 -7.04
CA PRO A 196 19.57 -9.63 -8.06
C PRO A 196 18.32 -8.84 -8.52
N THR A 197 17.15 -9.48 -8.58
CA THR A 197 15.91 -8.82 -9.00
C THR A 197 15.49 -7.66 -8.09
N THR A 198 15.87 -7.70 -6.82
CA THR A 198 15.58 -6.63 -5.85
C THR A 198 16.75 -5.70 -5.56
N GLU A 199 17.84 -5.76 -6.30
CA GLU A 199 19.09 -5.03 -5.96
C GLU A 199 18.86 -3.52 -5.78
N GLY A 200 18.10 -2.88 -6.64
CA GLY A 200 17.76 -1.47 -6.53
C GLY A 200 16.52 -1.16 -5.67
N LEU A 201 15.90 -2.15 -5.04
CA LEU A 201 14.59 -2.05 -4.39
C LEU A 201 14.62 -2.45 -2.91
N LYS A 202 15.76 -2.77 -2.37
CA LYS A 202 15.93 -3.21 -0.97
C LYS A 202 17.02 -2.41 -0.28
N LYS A 203 16.86 -2.23 1.02
CA LYS A 203 17.88 -1.64 1.89
C LYS A 203 18.95 -2.69 2.27
N TYR A 204 18.51 -3.93 2.44
CA TYR A 204 19.36 -5.08 2.75
C TYR A 204 18.72 -6.33 2.16
N GLY A 205 19.52 -7.28 1.74
CA GLY A 205 19.02 -8.57 1.28
C GLY A 205 20.04 -9.66 1.37
N LYS A 206 19.56 -10.88 1.59
CA LYS A 206 20.42 -12.05 1.73
C LYS A 206 19.70 -13.33 1.35
N ARG A 207 20.33 -14.17 0.54
CA ARG A 207 20.05 -15.59 0.49
C ARG A 207 20.77 -16.24 1.67
N LEU A 208 20.04 -16.96 2.52
CA LEU A 208 20.58 -17.63 3.70
C LEU A 208 21.36 -18.88 3.25
N ILE A 209 22.56 -19.06 3.82
CA ILE A 209 23.44 -20.17 3.44
C ILE A 209 23.94 -21.00 4.63
N ALA A 210 23.71 -20.56 5.85
CA ALA A 210 24.20 -21.20 7.08
C ALA A 210 23.03 -21.42 8.05
N PRO A 211 22.57 -22.66 8.23
CA PRO A 211 21.43 -22.96 9.11
C PRO A 211 21.66 -22.58 10.57
N ASP A 212 22.88 -22.76 11.06
CA ASP A 212 23.29 -22.42 12.43
C ASP A 212 23.35 -20.91 12.73
N ARG A 213 23.10 -20.07 11.72
CA ARG A 213 23.05 -18.61 11.83
C ARG A 213 21.66 -18.02 11.54
N VAL A 214 20.60 -18.84 11.53
CA VAL A 214 19.26 -18.39 11.12
C VAL A 214 18.75 -17.21 11.97
N HIS A 215 18.99 -17.19 13.27
CA HIS A 215 18.66 -16.10 14.17
C HIS A 215 19.47 -14.82 13.89
N GLU A 216 20.73 -14.96 13.51
CA GLU A 216 21.60 -13.83 13.15
C GLU A 216 21.11 -13.15 11.86
N TYR A 217 20.66 -13.90 10.87
CA TYR A 217 20.03 -13.33 9.66
C TYR A 217 18.75 -12.57 10.01
N ALA A 218 17.93 -13.07 10.92
CA ALA A 218 16.77 -12.34 11.44
C ALA A 218 17.21 -11.04 12.12
N ALA A 219 18.18 -11.10 13.03
CA ALA A 219 18.70 -9.94 13.75
C ALA A 219 19.26 -8.87 12.79
N TYR A 220 19.98 -9.26 11.74
CA TYR A 220 20.48 -8.34 10.72
C TYR A 220 19.37 -7.74 9.87
N ALA A 221 18.32 -8.49 9.57
CA ALA A 221 17.15 -7.98 8.90
C ALA A 221 16.48 -6.88 9.73
N PHE A 222 16.18 -7.15 11.00
CA PHE A 222 15.52 -6.18 11.89
C PHE A 222 16.41 -4.99 12.22
N ARG A 223 17.74 -5.16 12.32
CA ARG A 223 18.66 -4.03 12.41
C ARG A 223 18.49 -3.07 11.24
N ASN A 224 18.40 -3.60 10.01
CA ASN A 224 18.22 -2.76 8.84
C ASN A 224 16.80 -2.15 8.73
N LEU A 225 15.77 -2.86 9.19
CA LEU A 225 14.39 -2.36 9.20
C LEU A 225 14.19 -1.21 10.19
N LYS A 226 14.82 -1.29 11.37
CA LYS A 226 14.55 -0.39 12.52
C LYS A 226 15.56 0.75 12.69
N THR A 227 16.69 0.78 11.97
CA THR A 227 17.72 1.83 12.12
C THR A 227 17.86 2.69 10.87
N GLY A 228 18.22 3.96 11.04
CA GLY A 228 18.41 4.91 9.96
C GLY A 228 17.13 5.10 9.13
N VAL A 229 17.26 5.44 7.85
CA VAL A 229 16.13 5.52 6.91
C VAL A 229 15.56 4.12 6.68
N PRO A 230 14.27 3.86 6.93
CA PRO A 230 13.66 2.55 6.68
C PRO A 230 13.64 2.15 5.20
N GLY A 231 13.32 0.90 4.95
CA GLY A 231 13.15 0.36 3.59
C GLY A 231 12.98 -1.15 3.60
N PRO A 232 12.58 -1.76 2.49
CA PRO A 232 12.41 -3.20 2.38
C PRO A 232 13.69 -3.97 2.65
N VAL A 233 13.54 -5.11 3.32
CA VAL A 233 14.60 -6.09 3.55
C VAL A 233 14.15 -7.42 2.97
N HIS A 234 14.99 -8.07 2.16
CA HIS A 234 14.63 -9.29 1.46
C HIS A 234 15.49 -10.48 1.90
N LEU A 235 14.84 -11.52 2.43
CA LEU A 235 15.48 -12.78 2.82
C LEU A 235 14.95 -13.95 2.00
N ASP A 236 15.87 -14.71 1.40
CA ASP A 236 15.57 -15.98 0.73
C ASP A 236 15.92 -17.17 1.61
N PHE A 237 15.02 -18.13 1.70
CA PHE A 237 15.12 -19.31 2.55
C PHE A 237 15.28 -20.60 1.74
N PRO A 238 16.51 -21.09 1.49
CA PRO A 238 16.72 -22.45 1.01
C PRO A 238 16.24 -23.51 2.01
N GLY A 239 15.91 -24.70 1.48
CA GLY A 239 15.36 -25.80 2.27
C GLY A 239 16.22 -26.22 3.45
N GLU A 240 17.53 -26.17 3.31
CA GLU A 240 18.48 -26.52 4.37
C GLU A 240 18.37 -25.60 5.58
N ILE A 241 17.95 -24.34 5.39
CA ILE A 241 17.84 -23.37 6.46
C ILE A 241 16.60 -23.66 7.34
N TYR A 242 15.42 -23.70 6.73
CA TYR A 242 14.18 -23.83 7.50
C TYR A 242 13.91 -25.25 8.03
N ARG A 243 14.54 -26.28 7.42
CA ARG A 243 14.41 -27.67 7.86
C ARG A 243 15.46 -28.10 8.88
N ALA A 244 16.55 -27.34 9.03
CA ALA A 244 17.57 -27.64 10.03
C ALA A 244 16.91 -27.81 11.40
N ARG A 245 17.46 -28.71 12.24
CA ARG A 245 16.97 -28.98 13.58
C ARG A 245 18.07 -28.79 14.61
N PHE A 246 17.71 -28.19 15.72
CA PHE A 246 18.62 -27.89 16.82
C PHE A 246 18.00 -28.43 18.12
N THR A 247 18.76 -29.24 18.85
CA THR A 247 18.38 -29.82 20.15
C THR A 247 19.00 -29.07 21.31
N GLU A 248 19.93 -28.18 21.04
CA GLU A 248 20.60 -27.34 22.03
C GLU A 248 20.89 -25.96 21.42
N ALA A 249 20.75 -24.91 22.25
CA ALA A 249 21.04 -23.53 21.82
C ALA A 249 22.51 -23.34 21.39
N SER A 250 23.43 -24.12 21.94
CA SER A 250 24.85 -24.11 21.57
C SER A 250 25.15 -24.53 20.12
N GLN A 251 24.19 -25.17 19.45
CA GLN A 251 24.29 -25.51 18.03
C GLN A 251 24.05 -24.31 17.10
N LEU A 252 23.48 -23.22 17.65
CA LEU A 252 23.36 -21.95 16.96
C LEU A 252 24.58 -21.07 17.28
N LYS A 253 25.25 -20.57 16.26
CA LYS A 253 26.42 -19.71 16.44
C LYS A 253 26.00 -18.36 17.00
N GLU A 254 26.65 -17.92 18.07
CA GLU A 254 26.42 -16.58 18.66
C GLU A 254 24.93 -16.28 18.88
N TYR A 255 24.22 -17.21 19.54
CA TYR A 255 22.81 -17.08 19.83
C TYR A 255 22.59 -16.14 21.02
N TYR A 256 22.40 -14.85 20.72
CA TYR A 256 22.19 -13.79 21.69
C TYR A 256 20.84 -13.10 21.48
N GLY A 257 20.42 -12.31 22.47
CA GLY A 257 19.26 -11.43 22.36
C GLY A 257 19.48 -10.28 21.37
N LYS A 258 18.36 -9.66 20.93
CA LYS A 258 18.34 -8.59 19.92
C LYS A 258 19.23 -7.39 20.24
N GLU A 259 19.43 -7.08 21.54
CA GLU A 259 20.27 -5.98 22.02
C GLU A 259 21.76 -6.14 21.70
N LYS A 260 22.21 -7.35 21.36
CA LYS A 260 23.58 -7.60 20.91
C LYS A 260 23.78 -7.34 19.41
N TYR A 261 22.71 -7.28 18.64
CA TYR A 261 22.77 -7.14 17.20
C TYR A 261 22.37 -5.76 16.67
N ARG A 262 21.66 -4.96 17.44
CA ARG A 262 21.30 -3.59 17.11
C ARG A 262 21.30 -2.70 18.34
N THR A 263 21.50 -1.41 18.13
CA THR A 263 21.37 -0.39 19.16
C THR A 263 20.04 0.34 19.05
N GLU A 264 19.53 0.82 20.16
CA GLU A 264 18.42 1.78 20.22
C GLU A 264 18.91 3.23 20.31
N SER A 265 20.23 3.41 20.37
CA SER A 265 20.85 4.73 20.33
C SER A 265 20.55 5.45 19.03
N ARG A 266 20.21 6.72 19.14
CA ARG A 266 19.84 7.60 18.01
C ARG A 266 20.93 8.64 17.77
N PRO A 267 21.29 9.00 16.52
CA PRO A 267 22.17 10.13 16.28
C PRO A 267 21.46 11.43 16.70
N HIS A 268 22.07 12.17 17.61
CA HIS A 268 21.62 13.50 17.98
C HIS A 268 22.28 14.56 17.08
N PRO A 269 21.61 15.71 16.85
CA PRO A 269 22.24 16.81 16.12
C PRO A 269 23.47 17.30 16.90
N ALA A 270 24.54 17.67 16.19
CA ALA A 270 25.66 18.35 16.86
C ALA A 270 25.15 19.65 17.52
N PRO A 271 25.60 19.99 18.76
CA PRO A 271 25.09 21.16 19.45
C PRO A 271 25.19 22.46 18.66
N LYS A 272 26.27 22.61 17.86
CA LYS A 272 26.45 23.76 16.98
C LYS A 272 25.38 23.83 15.88
N ASP A 273 25.05 22.68 15.28
CA ASP A 273 24.08 22.60 14.17
C ASP A 273 22.66 22.85 14.68
N LEU A 274 22.32 22.31 15.86
CA LEU A 274 21.05 22.60 16.52
C LEU A 274 20.91 24.07 16.85
N ALA A 275 21.94 24.68 17.46
CA ALA A 275 21.93 26.11 17.79
C ALA A 275 21.78 26.99 16.53
N GLN A 276 22.44 26.62 15.43
CA GLN A 276 22.28 27.31 14.15
C GLN A 276 20.87 27.17 13.58
N ALA A 277 20.26 25.97 13.65
CA ALA A 277 18.89 25.77 13.22
C ALA A 277 17.89 26.59 14.05
N VAL A 278 18.06 26.60 15.38
CA VAL A 278 17.25 27.43 16.29
C VAL A 278 17.36 28.92 15.95
N ASP A 279 18.57 29.42 15.70
CA ASP A 279 18.80 30.81 15.31
C ASP A 279 18.12 31.14 13.96
N MET A 280 18.29 30.28 12.95
CA MET A 280 17.66 30.46 11.63
C MET A 280 16.13 30.48 11.73
N ILE A 281 15.55 29.53 12.47
CA ILE A 281 14.10 29.44 12.68
C ILE A 281 13.59 30.68 13.45
N ASN A 282 14.32 31.09 14.48
CA ASN A 282 13.88 32.23 15.29
C ASN A 282 13.93 33.56 14.51
N ARG A 283 14.88 33.73 13.57
CA ARG A 283 14.96 34.92 12.69
C ARG A 283 13.95 34.92 11.57
N ALA A 284 13.52 33.77 11.09
CA ALA A 284 12.56 33.68 10.01
C ALA A 284 11.22 34.33 10.40
N GLU A 285 10.59 34.98 9.43
CA GLU A 285 9.25 35.58 9.58
C GLU A 285 8.16 34.59 9.20
N ARG A 286 8.44 33.70 8.22
CA ARG A 286 7.51 32.70 7.67
C ARG A 286 8.13 31.31 7.64
N PRO A 287 8.55 30.77 8.81
CA PRO A 287 9.14 29.43 8.84
C PRO A 287 8.11 28.33 8.60
N VAL A 288 8.50 27.31 7.84
CA VAL A 288 7.71 26.10 7.60
C VAL A 288 8.54 24.86 7.90
N ILE A 289 8.00 23.93 8.68
CA ILE A 289 8.52 22.57 8.80
C ILE A 289 7.77 21.67 7.82
N VAL A 290 8.50 20.98 6.94
CA VAL A 290 7.99 19.86 6.16
C VAL A 290 8.29 18.59 6.95
N ALA A 291 7.26 18.05 7.60
CA ALA A 291 7.32 16.85 8.40
C ALA A 291 7.07 15.63 7.52
N GLY A 292 8.14 14.90 7.19
CA GLY A 292 8.09 13.79 6.26
C GLY A 292 7.99 12.41 6.94
N HIS A 293 8.34 11.38 6.18
CA HIS A 293 8.30 9.96 6.57
C HIS A 293 8.97 9.68 7.93
N GLY A 294 10.14 10.28 8.16
CA GLY A 294 10.93 10.07 9.37
C GLY A 294 10.19 10.51 10.63
N VAL A 295 9.49 11.63 10.58
CA VAL A 295 8.66 12.09 11.70
C VAL A 295 7.60 11.07 12.07
N PHE A 296 6.97 10.44 11.08
CA PHE A 296 5.98 9.39 11.31
C PHE A 296 6.63 8.10 11.87
N PHE A 297 7.64 7.54 11.20
CA PHE A 297 8.26 6.29 11.63
C PHE A 297 9.00 6.39 12.96
N ARG A 298 9.48 7.59 13.33
CA ARG A 298 10.07 7.86 14.66
C ARG A 298 9.03 8.25 15.72
N LYS A 299 7.74 8.31 15.34
CA LYS A 299 6.64 8.71 16.24
C LYS A 299 6.88 10.08 16.89
N ALA A 300 7.49 11.00 16.14
CA ALA A 300 7.96 12.31 16.64
C ALA A 300 6.90 13.42 16.52
N TRP A 301 5.62 13.09 16.56
CA TRP A 301 4.51 14.06 16.40
C TRP A 301 4.33 14.96 17.62
N GLU A 302 4.59 14.48 18.85
CA GLU A 302 4.52 15.32 20.05
C GLU A 302 5.58 16.41 20.09
N PRO A 303 6.89 16.11 19.94
CA PRO A 303 7.90 17.17 19.89
C PRO A 303 7.73 18.09 18.67
N LEU A 304 7.22 17.60 17.54
CA LEU A 304 6.86 18.45 16.40
C LEU A 304 5.78 19.47 16.79
N MET A 305 4.72 19.02 17.45
CA MET A 305 3.62 19.90 17.90
C MET A 305 4.15 20.97 18.87
N VAL A 306 4.93 20.56 19.86
CA VAL A 306 5.51 21.48 20.86
C VAL A 306 6.42 22.51 20.18
N ALA A 307 7.30 22.12 19.29
CA ALA A 307 8.17 23.04 18.56
C ALA A 307 7.37 24.01 17.69
N ALA A 308 6.37 23.52 16.97
CA ALA A 308 5.51 24.35 16.13
C ALA A 308 4.73 25.40 16.92
N GLU A 309 4.08 25.00 18.01
CA GLU A 309 3.25 25.91 18.83
C GLU A 309 4.08 26.90 19.64
N LYS A 310 5.29 26.49 20.08
CA LYS A 310 6.18 27.35 20.86
C LYS A 310 6.68 28.57 20.07
N ASN A 311 6.86 28.40 18.77
CA ASN A 311 7.49 29.42 17.92
C ASN A 311 6.65 29.79 16.69
N ASP A 312 5.34 29.48 16.69
CA ASP A 312 4.37 29.68 15.59
C ASP A 312 4.95 29.30 14.22
N ILE A 313 5.48 28.08 14.11
CA ILE A 313 6.03 27.52 12.88
C ILE A 313 4.91 26.80 12.13
N ALA A 314 4.71 27.13 10.87
CA ALA A 314 3.79 26.37 10.03
C ALA A 314 4.29 24.94 9.77
N VAL A 315 3.38 23.99 9.60
CA VAL A 315 3.74 22.58 9.34
C VAL A 315 2.99 22.06 8.11
N VAL A 316 3.73 21.45 7.20
CA VAL A 316 3.20 20.62 6.11
C VAL A 316 3.51 19.17 6.42
N THR A 317 2.51 18.31 6.49
CA THR A 317 2.73 16.85 6.54
C THR A 317 2.95 16.31 5.15
N SER A 318 3.98 15.53 4.98
CA SER A 318 4.40 14.98 3.70
C SER A 318 4.78 13.50 3.82
N GLY A 319 4.68 12.78 2.71
CA GLY A 319 4.98 11.37 2.65
C GLY A 319 3.75 10.49 2.40
N PRO A 320 3.94 9.16 2.36
CA PRO A 320 2.88 8.20 2.03
C PRO A 320 1.89 7.95 3.17
N MET A 321 2.03 8.63 4.30
CA MET A 321 1.12 8.61 5.44
C MET A 321 1.01 10.00 6.02
N ARG A 322 -0.18 10.35 6.50
CA ARG A 322 -0.44 11.69 7.04
C ARG A 322 -1.10 11.65 8.41
N GLY A 323 -1.16 12.80 9.03
CA GLY A 323 -1.82 13.02 10.32
C GLY A 323 -0.87 13.17 11.51
N HIS A 324 0.44 13.01 11.31
CA HIS A 324 1.43 13.31 12.36
C HIS A 324 1.51 14.81 12.70
N PHE A 325 0.78 15.67 11.97
CA PHE A 325 0.35 16.98 12.37
C PHE A 325 -1.09 17.18 11.83
N PRO A 326 -2.07 17.57 12.66
CA PRO A 326 -3.47 17.65 12.24
C PRO A 326 -3.70 18.71 11.17
N ASP A 327 -4.43 18.36 10.10
CA ASP A 327 -4.70 19.28 8.99
C ASP A 327 -5.49 20.52 9.42
N GLU A 328 -6.39 20.39 10.39
CA GLU A 328 -7.22 21.50 10.89
C GLU A 328 -6.51 22.39 11.93
N HIS A 329 -5.29 22.07 12.30
CA HIS A 329 -4.54 22.90 13.23
C HIS A 329 -4.26 24.29 12.65
N ARG A 330 -4.29 25.36 13.47
CA ARG A 330 -4.05 26.75 13.03
C ARG A 330 -2.70 26.96 12.31
N LEU A 331 -1.71 26.14 12.63
CA LEU A 331 -0.36 26.17 12.04
C LEU A 331 -0.21 25.17 10.87
N SER A 332 -1.25 24.42 10.48
CA SER A 332 -1.14 23.55 9.33
C SER A 332 -1.11 24.36 8.04
N ALA A 333 -0.04 24.22 7.27
CA ALA A 333 0.07 24.75 5.93
C ALA A 333 -0.34 23.75 4.83
N SER A 334 -0.73 22.53 5.20
CA SER A 334 -1.19 21.50 4.25
C SER A 334 -2.41 21.94 3.44
N LEU A 335 -3.26 22.76 4.03
CA LEU A 335 -4.45 23.35 3.41
C LEU A 335 -4.28 24.84 3.05
N SER A 336 -3.06 25.33 3.00
CA SER A 336 -2.74 26.74 2.77
C SER A 336 -1.64 26.89 1.71
N PRO A 337 -1.85 26.40 0.46
CA PRO A 337 -0.77 26.33 -0.55
C PRO A 337 -0.18 27.70 -0.88
N ASP A 338 -0.98 28.76 -0.94
CA ASP A 338 -0.51 30.11 -1.26
C ASP A 338 0.43 30.65 -0.16
N ALA A 339 0.16 30.33 1.12
CA ALA A 339 1.04 30.70 2.22
C ALA A 339 2.36 29.91 2.19
N PHE A 340 2.29 28.61 1.87
CA PHE A 340 3.50 27.80 1.70
C PHE A 340 4.44 28.41 0.64
N MET A 341 3.86 28.96 -0.42
CA MET A 341 4.62 29.66 -1.46
C MET A 341 5.34 30.93 -0.98
N SER A 342 4.93 31.51 0.13
CA SER A 342 5.55 32.74 0.69
C SER A 342 6.55 32.48 1.82
N ALA A 343 6.83 31.20 2.16
CA ALA A 343 7.79 30.82 3.19
C ALA A 343 9.19 31.42 2.92
N ASP A 344 9.86 31.93 3.96
CA ASP A 344 11.24 32.43 3.89
C ASP A 344 12.27 31.42 4.43
N LEU A 345 11.82 30.40 5.14
CA LEU A 345 12.61 29.28 5.62
C LEU A 345 11.80 27.99 5.54
N VAL A 346 12.38 26.95 4.94
CA VAL A 346 11.80 25.60 4.90
C VAL A 346 12.73 24.62 5.60
N VAL A 347 12.21 23.91 6.60
CA VAL A 347 12.92 22.90 7.38
C VAL A 347 12.38 21.52 7.04
N PHE A 348 13.11 20.74 6.25
CA PHE A 348 12.74 19.37 5.91
C PHE A 348 13.21 18.43 7.01
N VAL A 349 12.26 17.80 7.72
CA VAL A 349 12.55 16.83 8.77
C VAL A 349 12.07 15.46 8.33
N GLY A 350 13.01 14.55 8.11
CA GLY A 350 12.72 13.18 7.70
C GLY A 350 11.99 13.06 6.36
N GLN A 351 12.15 14.05 5.48
CA GLN A 351 11.66 13.98 4.10
C GLN A 351 12.60 13.11 3.28
N TYR A 352 12.32 11.81 3.21
CA TYR A 352 13.20 10.83 2.58
C TYR A 352 13.14 10.85 1.05
N SER A 353 11.98 11.12 0.50
CA SER A 353 11.79 11.30 -0.94
C SER A 353 11.72 12.78 -1.27
N MET A 354 12.87 13.38 -1.61
CA MET A 354 12.91 14.80 -1.94
C MET A 354 12.40 15.04 -3.35
N PRO A 355 11.37 15.88 -3.51
CA PRO A 355 10.94 16.34 -4.82
C PRO A 355 11.95 17.31 -5.44
N THR A 356 11.83 17.54 -6.74
CA THR A 356 12.55 18.61 -7.40
C THR A 356 11.90 19.98 -7.14
N LYS A 357 12.63 21.07 -7.40
CA LYS A 357 12.06 22.42 -7.30
C LYS A 357 10.88 22.66 -8.24
N GLN A 358 10.74 21.88 -9.30
CA GLN A 358 9.62 21.98 -10.24
C GLN A 358 8.36 21.29 -9.71
N GLU A 359 8.52 20.21 -8.94
CA GLU A 359 7.40 19.48 -8.33
C GLU A 359 6.86 20.23 -7.13
N TRP A 360 7.72 20.86 -6.35
CA TRP A 360 7.32 21.66 -5.20
C TRP A 360 7.53 23.15 -5.50
N ARG A 361 6.45 23.86 -5.68
CA ARG A 361 6.49 25.30 -5.85
C ARG A 361 6.47 25.97 -4.50
N PHE A 362 7.63 26.44 -4.06
CA PHE A 362 7.72 27.38 -2.97
C PHE A 362 8.69 28.52 -3.31
N ASN A 363 8.76 29.51 -2.44
CA ASN A 363 9.60 30.69 -2.66
C ASN A 363 11.04 30.26 -3.03
N PRO A 364 11.54 30.59 -4.23
CA PRO A 364 12.89 30.20 -4.66
C PRO A 364 13.99 30.80 -3.79
N GLU A 365 13.72 31.91 -3.09
CA GLU A 365 14.64 32.61 -2.19
C GLU A 365 14.59 32.07 -0.75
N ALA A 366 13.70 31.15 -0.45
CA ALA A 366 13.60 30.55 0.88
C ALA A 366 14.89 29.79 1.23
N LYS A 367 15.38 30.00 2.44
CA LYS A 367 16.47 29.21 3.01
C LYS A 367 15.99 27.78 3.27
N ALA A 368 16.91 26.82 3.17
CA ALA A 368 16.59 25.42 3.35
C ALA A 368 17.47 24.76 4.43
N ILE A 369 16.82 24.18 5.42
CA ILE A 369 17.44 23.26 6.39
C ILE A 369 16.93 21.85 6.07
N ARG A 370 17.81 20.84 6.11
CA ARG A 370 17.39 19.44 5.99
C ARG A 370 18.01 18.60 7.09
N VAL A 371 17.15 17.81 7.73
CA VAL A 371 17.49 16.85 8.80
C VAL A 371 17.21 15.44 8.28
N ASN A 372 18.22 14.59 8.33
CA ASN A 372 18.14 13.22 7.85
C ASN A 372 19.15 12.36 8.63
N PRO A 373 18.84 11.09 8.98
CA PRO A 373 19.79 10.23 9.70
C PRO A 373 20.96 9.75 8.85
N THR A 374 20.96 9.98 7.53
CA THR A 374 22.04 9.62 6.60
C THR A 374 22.59 10.85 5.89
N ALA A 375 23.90 11.02 5.96
CA ALA A 375 24.60 12.17 5.36
C ALA A 375 24.50 12.20 3.84
N GLU A 376 24.50 11.04 3.20
CA GLU A 376 24.51 10.88 1.75
C GLU A 376 23.23 11.40 1.07
N ASP A 377 22.16 11.55 1.83
CA ASP A 377 20.90 12.09 1.32
C ASP A 377 20.82 13.62 1.45
N LEU A 378 21.69 14.25 2.25
CA LEU A 378 21.70 15.71 2.40
C LEU A 378 22.13 16.38 1.08
N GLY A 379 21.45 17.47 0.73
CA GLY A 379 21.74 18.21 -0.52
C GLY A 379 21.15 17.55 -1.80
N ARG A 380 20.54 16.37 -1.71
CA ARG A 380 19.90 15.75 -2.88
C ARG A 380 18.72 16.60 -3.36
N ASN A 381 18.70 16.91 -4.66
CA ASN A 381 17.72 17.73 -5.38
C ASN A 381 17.69 19.23 -4.99
N TRP A 382 18.25 19.62 -3.84
CA TRP A 382 18.18 20.96 -3.30
C TRP A 382 19.50 21.36 -2.65
N PRO A 383 20.07 22.54 -2.98
CA PRO A 383 21.11 23.13 -2.18
C PRO A 383 20.56 23.51 -0.81
N LEU A 384 21.36 23.32 0.23
CA LEU A 384 20.97 23.56 1.61
C LEU A 384 21.80 24.70 2.22
N ASP A 385 21.15 25.55 3.02
CA ASP A 385 21.84 26.48 3.90
C ASP A 385 22.40 25.76 5.14
N LEU A 386 21.72 24.68 5.58
CA LEU A 386 22.15 23.85 6.69
C LEU A 386 21.70 22.40 6.51
N GLY A 387 22.64 21.47 6.47
CA GLY A 387 22.39 20.03 6.49
C GLY A 387 22.72 19.44 7.87
N ILE A 388 21.81 18.70 8.47
CA ILE A 388 21.98 18.13 9.81
C ILE A 388 21.82 16.62 9.76
N VAL A 389 22.85 15.89 10.19
CA VAL A 389 22.75 14.43 10.40
C VAL A 389 22.18 14.19 11.79
N SER A 390 20.94 13.76 11.85
CA SER A 390 20.24 13.48 13.12
C SER A 390 19.05 12.55 12.90
N ASP A 391 18.71 11.81 13.94
CA ASP A 391 17.37 11.22 14.09
C ASP A 391 16.33 12.34 14.22
N GLU A 392 15.18 12.16 13.59
CA GLU A 392 14.14 13.17 13.47
C GLU A 392 13.52 13.52 14.83
N ALA A 393 13.30 12.50 15.69
CA ALA A 393 12.76 12.72 17.02
C ALA A 393 13.78 13.49 17.88
N ALA A 394 15.06 13.10 17.85
CA ALA A 394 16.10 13.78 18.59
C ALA A 394 16.26 15.25 18.18
N PHE A 395 16.16 15.55 16.88
CA PHE A 395 16.19 16.93 16.40
C PHE A 395 14.96 17.73 16.86
N LEU A 396 13.76 17.16 16.73
CA LEU A 396 12.53 17.84 17.13
C LEU A 396 12.43 18.03 18.66
N GLU A 397 12.92 17.07 19.44
CA GLU A 397 13.07 17.18 20.90
C GLU A 397 14.00 18.35 21.26
N GLY A 398 15.13 18.47 20.55
CA GLY A 398 16.05 19.59 20.69
C GLY A 398 15.42 20.94 20.32
N LEU A 399 14.67 21.00 19.21
CA LEU A 399 13.92 22.21 18.84
C LEU A 399 12.86 22.57 19.89
N ALA A 400 12.10 21.59 20.38
CA ALA A 400 11.08 21.81 21.39
C ALA A 400 11.67 22.35 22.70
N SER A 401 12.91 21.89 23.07
CA SER A 401 13.67 22.41 24.21
C SER A 401 14.16 23.83 23.98
N ASP A 402 14.89 24.06 22.90
CA ASP A 402 15.79 25.21 22.75
C ASP A 402 15.16 26.41 22.03
N LEU A 403 14.07 26.23 21.26
CA LEU A 403 13.37 27.32 20.62
C LEU A 403 12.82 28.29 21.70
N PRO A 404 13.02 29.61 21.55
CA PRO A 404 12.33 30.58 22.38
C PRO A 404 10.83 30.62 22.02
N GLN A 405 10.00 31.02 22.96
CA GLN A 405 8.61 31.32 22.66
C GLN A 405 8.53 32.57 21.77
N LYS A 406 7.94 32.45 20.62
CA LYS A 406 7.75 33.54 19.67
C LYS A 406 6.37 33.46 19.03
N LYS A 407 5.66 34.58 18.98
CA LYS A 407 4.42 34.70 18.23
C LYS A 407 4.66 35.34 16.88
N ARG A 408 3.97 34.80 15.85
CA ARG A 408 4.01 35.32 14.48
C ARG A 408 2.58 35.55 13.98
N ASP A 409 1.86 36.51 14.61
CA ASP A 409 0.45 36.74 14.33
C ASP A 409 0.18 37.07 12.85
N ALA A 410 1.07 37.80 12.20
CA ALA A 410 0.98 38.09 10.78
C ALA A 410 1.06 36.81 9.94
N TRP A 411 2.01 35.93 10.25
CA TRP A 411 2.16 34.64 9.56
C TRP A 411 0.96 33.72 9.76
N VAL A 412 0.48 33.60 10.99
CA VAL A 412 -0.73 32.83 11.29
C VAL A 412 -1.95 33.39 10.58
N GLY A 413 -2.05 34.73 10.45
CA GLY A 413 -3.10 35.39 9.67
C GLY A 413 -2.99 35.09 8.16
N GLU A 414 -1.79 35.04 7.61
CA GLU A 414 -1.56 34.65 6.21
C GLU A 414 -1.98 33.18 5.97
N LEU A 415 -1.63 32.25 6.88
CA LEU A 415 -2.07 30.85 6.81
C LEU A 415 -3.60 30.73 6.80
N ALA A 416 -4.27 31.43 7.70
CA ALA A 416 -5.73 31.43 7.76
C ALA A 416 -6.37 31.98 6.48
N SER A 417 -5.85 33.09 5.96
CA SER A 417 -6.34 33.70 4.71
C SER A 417 -6.13 32.79 3.51
N ALA A 418 -4.95 32.16 3.42
CA ALA A 418 -4.64 31.22 2.34
C ALA A 418 -5.54 29.98 2.40
N ARG A 419 -5.83 29.45 3.59
CA ARG A 419 -6.77 28.35 3.80
C ARG A 419 -8.17 28.72 3.30
N GLN A 420 -8.70 29.88 3.69
CA GLN A 420 -10.01 30.34 3.22
C GLN A 420 -10.09 30.46 1.70
N LYS A 421 -9.04 31.00 1.06
CA LYS A 421 -8.96 31.07 -0.40
C LYS A 421 -8.94 29.68 -1.04
N TYR A 422 -8.19 28.76 -0.46
CA TYR A 422 -8.10 27.39 -0.95
C TYR A 422 -9.44 26.65 -0.83
N GLU A 423 -10.08 26.72 0.33
CA GLU A 423 -11.42 26.14 0.57
C GLU A 423 -12.46 26.73 -0.40
N LYS A 424 -12.41 28.04 -0.65
CA LYS A 424 -13.28 28.65 -1.64
C LYS A 424 -13.05 28.07 -3.04
N ARG A 425 -11.80 27.92 -3.48
CA ARG A 425 -11.50 27.30 -4.78
C ARG A 425 -12.05 25.87 -4.88
N LEU A 426 -11.93 25.08 -3.82
CA LEU A 426 -12.48 23.73 -3.77
C LEU A 426 -14.02 23.72 -3.84
N LEU A 427 -14.67 24.68 -3.18
CA LEU A 427 -16.13 24.83 -3.26
C LEU A 427 -16.58 25.29 -4.65
N ASP A 428 -15.89 26.26 -5.26
CA ASP A 428 -16.16 26.71 -6.62
C ASP A 428 -16.06 25.53 -7.63
N GLU A 429 -15.04 24.67 -7.48
CA GLU A 429 -14.88 23.43 -8.27
C GLU A 429 -16.02 22.44 -8.03
N TYR A 430 -16.42 22.25 -6.78
CA TYR A 430 -17.55 21.40 -6.44
C TYR A 430 -18.86 21.89 -7.08
N GLU A 431 -19.17 23.20 -7.02
CA GLU A 431 -20.37 23.77 -7.62
C GLU A 431 -20.40 23.58 -9.16
N GLN A 432 -19.26 23.76 -9.79
CA GLN A 432 -19.12 23.46 -11.22
C GLN A 432 -19.31 21.97 -11.50
N GLY A 433 -18.71 21.12 -10.67
CA GLY A 433 -18.87 19.66 -10.75
C GLY A 433 -20.32 19.21 -10.60
N VAL A 434 -21.10 19.83 -9.72
CA VAL A 434 -22.55 19.56 -9.57
C VAL A 434 -23.30 19.86 -10.85
N LYS A 435 -23.10 21.06 -11.42
CA LYS A 435 -23.74 21.44 -12.69
C LYS A 435 -23.41 20.46 -13.81
N HIS A 436 -22.15 20.06 -13.88
CA HIS A 436 -21.68 19.13 -14.90
C HIS A 436 -22.23 17.72 -14.69
N SER A 437 -22.29 17.25 -13.45
CA SER A 437 -22.88 15.96 -13.09
C SER A 437 -24.37 15.89 -13.45
N GLN A 438 -25.11 16.96 -13.24
CA GLN A 438 -26.53 17.04 -13.61
C GLN A 438 -26.73 17.00 -15.12
N ALA A 439 -25.88 17.69 -15.89
CA ALA A 439 -25.96 17.74 -17.35
C ALA A 439 -25.63 16.41 -18.01
N THR A 440 -24.74 15.59 -17.42
CA THR A 440 -24.24 14.34 -18.01
C THR A 440 -24.85 13.09 -17.40
N ASN A 441 -25.58 13.19 -16.30
CA ASN A 441 -26.06 12.06 -15.50
C ASN A 441 -24.92 11.11 -15.09
N THR A 442 -23.76 11.70 -14.74
CA THR A 442 -22.57 11.03 -14.21
C THR A 442 -22.00 11.89 -13.09
N LEU A 443 -21.09 11.37 -12.28
CA LEU A 443 -20.53 12.14 -11.18
C LEU A 443 -19.14 12.69 -11.50
N HIS A 444 -18.97 13.98 -11.23
CA HIS A 444 -17.67 14.64 -11.26
C HIS A 444 -16.86 14.29 -10.00
N GLN A 445 -15.52 14.15 -10.11
CA GLN A 445 -14.65 13.79 -8.99
C GLN A 445 -14.79 14.71 -7.78
N ALA A 446 -14.94 16.02 -8.00
CA ALA A 446 -15.11 16.98 -6.91
C ALA A 446 -16.40 16.75 -6.11
N VAL A 447 -17.48 16.28 -6.78
CA VAL A 447 -18.73 15.91 -6.11
C VAL A 447 -18.52 14.69 -5.22
N ILE A 448 -17.89 13.64 -5.75
CA ILE A 448 -17.60 12.41 -5.00
C ILE A 448 -16.75 12.74 -3.76
N CYS A 449 -15.64 13.45 -3.94
CA CYS A 449 -14.71 13.76 -2.86
C CYS A 449 -15.32 14.68 -1.79
N LYS A 450 -16.12 15.68 -2.19
CA LYS A 450 -16.82 16.58 -1.28
C LYS A 450 -17.87 15.83 -0.45
N GLU A 451 -18.62 14.93 -1.05
CA GLU A 451 -19.61 14.12 -0.33
C GLU A 451 -18.96 13.18 0.69
N VAL A 452 -17.82 12.56 0.32
CA VAL A 452 -17.02 11.75 1.25
C VAL A 452 -16.49 12.62 2.40
N HIS A 453 -15.93 13.80 2.08
CA HIS A 453 -15.46 14.74 3.08
C HIS A 453 -16.54 15.12 4.09
N ASP A 454 -17.72 15.55 3.61
CA ASP A 454 -18.79 15.99 4.50
C ASP A 454 -19.33 14.83 5.34
N PHE A 455 -19.43 13.64 4.74
CA PHE A 455 -19.87 12.45 5.44
C PHE A 455 -18.93 12.07 6.59
N LEU A 456 -17.61 12.08 6.35
CA LEU A 456 -16.61 11.66 7.34
C LEU A 456 -16.31 12.73 8.39
N TYR A 457 -16.33 14.02 8.02
CA TYR A 457 -15.77 15.08 8.87
C TYR A 457 -16.78 16.14 9.33
N LYS A 458 -17.97 16.20 8.70
CA LYS A 458 -19.03 17.16 9.08
C LYS A 458 -20.33 16.48 9.53
N GLY A 459 -20.36 15.15 9.50
CA GLY A 459 -21.50 14.35 9.94
C GLY A 459 -21.44 13.96 11.42
N SER A 460 -22.04 12.81 11.74
CA SER A 460 -22.07 12.24 13.10
C SER A 460 -20.88 11.31 13.41
N ILE A 461 -19.99 11.07 12.44
CA ILE A 461 -18.78 10.25 12.62
C ILE A 461 -17.71 11.11 13.29
N ASP A 462 -16.99 10.54 14.26
CA ASP A 462 -15.80 11.20 14.80
C ASP A 462 -14.79 11.41 13.66
N PRO A 463 -14.39 12.67 13.36
CA PRO A 463 -13.44 12.95 12.28
C PRO A 463 -12.11 12.16 12.36
N LYS A 464 -11.74 11.70 13.53
CA LYS A 464 -10.53 10.89 13.77
C LYS A 464 -10.73 9.41 13.55
N GLN A 465 -11.96 8.92 13.36
CA GLN A 465 -12.28 7.49 13.42
C GLN A 465 -11.76 6.72 12.20
N THR A 466 -12.08 7.20 10.99
CA THR A 466 -11.90 6.46 9.76
C THR A 466 -10.50 6.66 9.18
N VAL A 467 -9.78 5.55 8.93
CA VAL A 467 -8.58 5.60 8.11
C VAL A 467 -9.00 5.68 6.65
N THR A 468 -8.44 6.63 5.93
CA THR A 468 -8.73 6.86 4.52
C THR A 468 -7.51 6.57 3.64
N GLY A 469 -7.79 6.10 2.43
CA GLY A 469 -6.78 5.92 1.40
C GLY A 469 -7.28 6.43 0.05
N TRP A 470 -6.35 6.75 -0.82
CA TRP A 470 -6.67 7.16 -2.17
C TRP A 470 -5.61 6.70 -3.17
N GLY A 471 -6.06 6.40 -4.38
CA GLY A 471 -5.22 6.01 -5.51
C GLY A 471 -5.93 6.34 -6.83
N GLY A 472 -5.24 6.06 -7.93
CA GLY A 472 -5.68 6.51 -9.25
C GLY A 472 -5.35 7.99 -9.49
N TRP A 473 -5.27 8.38 -10.76
CA TRP A 473 -4.83 9.73 -11.10
C TRP A 473 -5.90 10.79 -10.78
N THR A 474 -7.07 10.71 -11.40
CA THR A 474 -8.12 11.73 -11.29
C THR A 474 -8.72 11.80 -9.91
N ILE A 475 -9.24 10.68 -9.43
CA ILE A 475 -9.91 10.61 -8.13
C ILE A 475 -8.91 10.72 -6.96
N GLY A 476 -7.71 10.20 -7.11
CA GLY A 476 -6.66 10.30 -6.10
C GLY A 476 -6.21 11.74 -5.86
N ASN A 477 -5.90 12.48 -6.93
CA ASN A 477 -5.54 13.90 -6.82
C ASN A 477 -6.68 14.75 -6.24
N CYS A 478 -7.93 14.43 -6.55
CA CYS A 478 -9.07 15.08 -5.94
C CYS A 478 -9.20 14.70 -4.46
N GLY A 479 -9.07 13.41 -4.14
CA GLY A 479 -9.12 12.89 -2.77
C GLY A 479 -8.08 13.53 -1.86
N ALA A 480 -6.84 13.65 -2.31
CA ALA A 480 -5.76 14.29 -1.57
C ALA A 480 -6.07 15.74 -1.12
N ARG A 481 -6.95 16.44 -1.84
CA ARG A 481 -7.36 17.81 -1.52
C ARG A 481 -8.58 17.89 -0.58
N TRP A 482 -9.40 16.84 -0.57
CA TRP A 482 -10.64 16.81 0.22
C TRP A 482 -10.53 15.95 1.48
N LEU A 483 -9.75 14.86 1.47
CA LEU A 483 -9.52 14.04 2.66
C LEU A 483 -8.68 14.79 3.69
N ARG A 484 -8.91 14.49 4.96
CA ARG A 484 -8.26 15.13 6.11
C ARG A 484 -7.66 14.09 7.02
N ALA A 485 -6.54 14.47 7.63
CA ALA A 485 -5.89 13.67 8.65
C ALA A 485 -5.78 14.48 9.96
N TYR A 486 -6.36 13.94 11.02
CA TYR A 486 -6.42 14.55 12.36
C TYR A 486 -5.49 13.85 13.35
N ARG A 487 -4.98 12.69 13.02
CA ARG A 487 -4.11 11.86 13.85
C ARG A 487 -3.14 11.03 13.03
N PRO A 488 -2.01 10.58 13.62
CA PRO A 488 -1.00 9.81 12.88
C PRO A 488 -1.58 8.56 12.20
N GLY A 489 -1.18 8.33 10.95
CA GLY A 489 -1.59 7.16 10.16
C GLY A 489 -3.07 7.12 9.81
N GLN A 490 -3.79 8.23 9.86
CA GLN A 490 -5.20 8.30 9.47
C GLN A 490 -5.40 8.36 7.96
N GLU A 491 -4.46 8.90 7.23
CA GLU A 491 -4.50 8.89 5.77
C GLU A 491 -3.29 8.15 5.22
N VAL A 492 -3.56 7.19 4.34
CA VAL A 492 -2.56 6.42 3.60
C VAL A 492 -2.70 6.78 2.13
N ASN A 493 -1.76 7.55 1.59
CA ASN A 493 -1.77 7.75 0.16
C ASN A 493 -1.18 6.50 -0.53
N CYS A 494 -1.96 5.94 -1.42
CA CYS A 494 -1.55 4.78 -2.16
C CYS A 494 -0.67 5.24 -3.33
N PRO A 495 0.20 4.50 -3.71
CA PRO A 495 1.47 4.43 -4.40
C PRO A 495 2.01 5.68 -5.11
N TYR A 496 1.70 6.89 -4.68
CA TYR A 496 2.06 8.12 -5.40
C TYR A 496 3.57 8.25 -5.65
N GLN A 497 4.42 7.92 -4.67
CA GLN A 497 5.88 8.02 -4.80
C GLN A 497 6.46 7.14 -5.91
N TYR A 498 5.73 6.14 -6.34
CA TYR A 498 6.09 5.25 -7.44
C TYR A 498 5.11 5.30 -8.60
N SER A 499 3.96 5.97 -8.40
CA SER A 499 2.86 6.09 -9.35
C SER A 499 2.35 4.75 -9.88
N ALA A 500 2.40 3.71 -9.07
CA ALA A 500 1.87 2.40 -9.43
C ALA A 500 0.34 2.42 -9.43
N VAL A 501 -0.28 1.85 -10.43
CA VAL A 501 -1.73 1.67 -10.48
C VAL A 501 -2.08 0.32 -9.86
N GLY A 502 -3.07 0.29 -8.97
CA GLY A 502 -3.68 -0.95 -8.49
C GLY A 502 -3.38 -1.42 -7.07
N PRO A 503 -2.36 -0.94 -6.36
CA PRO A 503 -2.14 -1.30 -4.95
C PRO A 503 -3.22 -0.81 -3.98
N ASP A 504 -4.06 0.12 -4.38
CA ASP A 504 -4.95 0.94 -3.55
C ASP A 504 -5.82 0.12 -2.58
N LEU A 505 -6.66 -0.77 -3.11
CA LEU A 505 -7.53 -1.61 -2.30
C LEU A 505 -6.73 -2.55 -1.39
N ALA A 506 -5.67 -3.16 -1.91
CA ALA A 506 -4.84 -4.07 -1.14
C ALA A 506 -4.13 -3.38 0.03
N MET A 507 -3.62 -2.14 -0.16
CA MET A 507 -3.09 -1.33 0.93
C MET A 507 -4.13 -1.07 2.01
N MET A 508 -5.37 -0.81 1.61
CA MET A 508 -6.44 -0.57 2.57
C MET A 508 -6.94 -1.84 3.27
N ILE A 509 -6.70 -3.02 2.72
CA ILE A 509 -6.85 -4.29 3.45
C ILE A 509 -5.84 -4.32 4.61
N GLY A 510 -4.59 -3.97 4.37
CA GLY A 510 -3.57 -3.88 5.42
C GLY A 510 -3.89 -2.84 6.48
N ALA A 511 -4.27 -1.63 6.08
CA ALA A 511 -4.70 -0.58 7.01
C ALA A 511 -5.95 -1.01 7.81
N GLY A 512 -6.91 -1.64 7.16
CA GLY A 512 -8.08 -2.22 7.81
C GLY A 512 -7.72 -3.30 8.82
N ALA A 513 -6.79 -4.19 8.49
CA ALA A 513 -6.27 -5.19 9.43
C ALA A 513 -5.62 -4.54 10.65
N ALA A 514 -4.84 -3.46 10.47
CA ALA A 514 -4.24 -2.69 11.56
C ALA A 514 -5.30 -2.07 12.48
N VAL A 515 -6.36 -1.51 11.91
CA VAL A 515 -7.51 -0.97 12.67
C VAL A 515 -8.25 -2.08 13.41
N GLN A 516 -8.44 -3.25 12.79
CA GLN A 516 -9.11 -4.39 13.42
C GLN A 516 -8.31 -4.95 14.61
N LEU A 517 -7.02 -5.01 14.49
CA LEU A 517 -6.12 -5.45 15.57
C LEU A 517 -5.91 -4.36 16.64
N GLY A 518 -6.11 -3.09 16.31
CA GLY A 518 -5.88 -1.96 17.20
C GLY A 518 -4.38 -1.73 17.44
N VAL A 519 -3.56 -1.75 16.38
CA VAL A 519 -2.11 -1.59 16.48
C VAL A 519 -1.70 -0.12 16.40
N GLY A 520 -0.81 0.30 17.29
CA GLY A 520 -0.23 1.65 17.32
C GLY A 520 -1.29 2.75 17.39
N PRO A 521 -1.25 3.78 16.54
CA PRO A 521 -2.21 4.89 16.53
C PRO A 521 -3.66 4.46 16.24
N GLN A 522 -3.88 3.21 15.83
CA GLN A 522 -5.20 2.67 15.50
C GLN A 522 -5.95 2.11 16.74
N ALA A 523 -5.26 1.93 17.87
CA ALA A 523 -5.84 1.31 19.07
C ALA A 523 -7.15 1.97 19.55
N PRO A 524 -7.29 3.31 19.62
CA PRO A 524 -8.54 3.95 20.05
C PRO A 524 -9.72 3.74 19.10
N TYR A 525 -9.45 3.35 17.86
CA TYR A 525 -10.44 3.23 16.77
C TYR A 525 -10.61 1.79 16.31
N LYS A 526 -10.25 0.83 17.16
CA LYS A 526 -10.37 -0.60 16.87
C LYS A 526 -11.78 -0.94 16.40
N GLY A 527 -11.88 -1.61 15.27
CA GLY A 527 -13.14 -2.04 14.69
C GLY A 527 -13.79 -1.02 13.74
N ALA A 528 -13.25 0.18 13.59
CA ALA A 528 -13.78 1.16 12.65
C ALA A 528 -13.62 0.70 11.18
N PRO A 529 -14.55 1.08 10.29
CA PRO A 529 -14.36 0.90 8.86
C PRO A 529 -13.20 1.76 8.33
N VAL A 530 -12.57 1.29 7.24
CA VAL A 530 -11.66 2.10 6.45
C VAL A 530 -12.30 2.46 5.11
N LEU A 531 -11.87 3.56 4.49
CA LEU A 531 -12.43 4.02 3.22
C LEU A 531 -11.32 4.24 2.18
N VAL A 532 -11.55 3.78 0.96
CA VAL A 532 -10.63 4.01 -0.17
C VAL A 532 -11.33 4.64 -1.36
N LEU A 533 -10.69 5.66 -1.93
CA LEU A 533 -11.03 6.21 -3.25
C LEU A 533 -10.08 5.59 -4.26
N THR A 534 -10.60 4.92 -5.28
CA THR A 534 -9.82 4.29 -6.35
C THR A 534 -10.46 4.49 -7.72
N SER A 535 -9.76 4.17 -8.78
CA SER A 535 -10.28 4.24 -10.16
C SER A 535 -10.73 2.87 -10.65
N ASP A 536 -11.50 2.86 -11.75
CA ASP A 536 -11.87 1.65 -12.48
C ASP A 536 -10.65 0.86 -12.98
N ALA A 537 -9.61 1.55 -13.46
CA ALA A 537 -8.35 0.91 -13.81
C ALA A 537 -7.64 0.34 -12.57
N GLY A 538 -7.59 1.09 -11.46
CA GLY A 538 -6.90 0.68 -10.24
C GLY A 538 -7.51 -0.54 -9.58
N ILE A 539 -8.84 -0.57 -9.45
CA ILE A 539 -9.54 -1.65 -8.75
C ILE A 539 -9.29 -3.03 -9.36
N THR A 540 -9.07 -3.10 -10.68
CA THR A 540 -8.91 -4.38 -11.40
C THR A 540 -7.67 -5.17 -10.97
N TYR A 541 -6.64 -4.52 -10.47
CA TYR A 541 -5.40 -5.17 -10.03
C TYR A 541 -5.53 -5.92 -8.69
N SER A 542 -6.42 -5.49 -7.83
CA SER A 542 -6.57 -6.05 -6.48
C SER A 542 -8.01 -6.37 -6.07
N MET A 543 -8.96 -6.30 -7.00
CA MET A 543 -10.39 -6.50 -6.73
C MET A 543 -10.70 -7.86 -6.10
N PHE A 544 -9.98 -8.92 -6.49
CA PHE A 544 -10.18 -10.25 -5.93
C PHE A 544 -9.83 -10.33 -4.44
N GLU A 545 -9.11 -9.36 -3.90
CA GLU A 545 -8.84 -9.27 -2.47
C GLU A 545 -10.05 -8.80 -1.63
N LEU A 546 -11.17 -8.45 -2.26
CA LEU A 546 -12.45 -8.32 -1.55
C LEU A 546 -12.87 -9.64 -0.89
N ASP A 547 -12.54 -10.79 -1.48
CA ASP A 547 -12.68 -12.11 -0.83
C ASP A 547 -11.78 -12.22 0.41
N THR A 548 -10.55 -11.71 0.34
CA THR A 548 -9.64 -11.66 1.50
C THR A 548 -10.21 -10.75 2.60
N ALA A 549 -10.74 -9.57 2.23
CA ALA A 549 -11.38 -8.68 3.19
C ALA A 549 -12.62 -9.33 3.83
N ALA A 550 -13.46 -10.02 3.05
CA ALA A 550 -14.62 -10.76 3.55
C ALA A 550 -14.18 -11.89 4.49
N LYS A 551 -13.19 -12.68 4.10
CA LYS A 551 -12.61 -13.78 4.86
C LYS A 551 -12.15 -13.38 6.26
N TYR A 552 -11.49 -12.24 6.39
CA TYR A 552 -10.98 -11.72 7.67
C TYR A 552 -11.89 -10.67 8.31
N LYS A 553 -13.08 -10.45 7.77
CA LYS A 553 -14.06 -9.46 8.25
C LYS A 553 -13.45 -8.05 8.38
N ILE A 554 -12.66 -7.64 7.42
CA ILE A 554 -12.08 -6.31 7.35
C ILE A 554 -13.09 -5.39 6.66
N PRO A 555 -13.72 -4.43 7.36
CA PRO A 555 -14.77 -3.58 6.80
C PRO A 555 -14.18 -2.44 5.98
N ILE A 556 -14.29 -2.52 4.67
CA ILE A 556 -13.79 -1.52 3.73
C ILE A 556 -14.96 -0.89 2.97
N VAL A 557 -15.01 0.42 2.91
CA VAL A 557 -15.86 1.16 1.97
C VAL A 557 -14.99 1.56 0.78
N CYS A 558 -15.16 0.86 -0.35
CA CYS A 558 -14.40 1.09 -1.58
C CYS A 558 -15.24 1.91 -2.56
N VAL A 559 -14.82 3.13 -2.85
CA VAL A 559 -15.47 4.01 -3.83
C VAL A 559 -14.67 3.96 -5.13
N VAL A 560 -15.27 3.43 -6.18
CA VAL A 560 -14.66 3.29 -7.51
C VAL A 560 -15.16 4.41 -8.42
N PHE A 561 -14.24 5.28 -8.81
CA PHE A 561 -14.44 6.27 -9.86
C PHE A 561 -14.39 5.56 -11.22
N ASN A 562 -15.54 5.17 -11.72
CA ASN A 562 -15.70 4.44 -12.98
C ASN A 562 -16.01 5.39 -14.13
N ASN A 563 -14.98 5.91 -14.76
CA ASN A 563 -15.10 6.76 -15.96
C ASN A 563 -14.99 5.98 -17.28
N ASN A 564 -14.87 4.66 -17.23
CA ASN A 564 -14.71 3.74 -18.36
C ASN A 564 -13.49 4.06 -19.25
N ALA A 565 -12.40 4.55 -18.63
CA ALA A 565 -11.19 4.91 -19.37
C ALA A 565 -9.96 4.98 -18.47
N TRP A 566 -8.78 4.78 -19.03
CA TRP A 566 -7.55 5.21 -18.41
C TRP A 566 -7.58 6.72 -18.18
N GLY A 567 -7.03 7.19 -17.07
CA GLY A 567 -6.73 8.61 -16.87
C GLY A 567 -5.75 9.06 -17.93
N MET A 568 -6.16 10.02 -18.77
CA MET A 568 -5.40 10.31 -19.98
C MET A 568 -4.86 11.73 -20.03
N TRP A 569 -3.66 11.81 -20.56
CA TRP A 569 -3.10 13.03 -21.08
C TRP A 569 -3.54 13.18 -22.53
N PRO A 570 -4.33 14.17 -22.90
CA PRO A 570 -4.81 14.32 -24.27
C PRO A 570 -3.70 14.56 -25.29
N SER A 571 -2.56 15.12 -24.88
CA SER A 571 -1.39 15.16 -25.75
C SER A 571 -0.86 13.75 -26.09
N ALA A 572 -1.18 12.74 -25.28
CA ALA A 572 -0.83 11.35 -25.51
C ALA A 572 -1.89 10.59 -26.34
N VAL A 573 -3.11 11.11 -26.42
CA VAL A 573 -4.21 10.46 -27.17
C VAL A 573 -4.03 10.57 -28.68
N GLY A 574 -3.24 11.53 -29.16
CA GLY A 574 -2.85 11.66 -30.55
C GLY A 574 -4.03 11.90 -31.52
N THR A 575 -4.75 10.86 -31.86
CA THR A 575 -5.84 10.93 -32.85
C THR A 575 -7.06 10.13 -32.37
N PRO A 576 -8.27 10.43 -32.86
CA PRO A 576 -9.47 9.62 -32.59
C PRO A 576 -9.27 8.12 -32.87
N ARG A 577 -8.41 7.77 -33.83
CA ARG A 577 -8.08 6.38 -34.15
C ARG A 577 -7.37 5.62 -33.05
N SER A 578 -6.57 6.30 -32.21
CA SER A 578 -5.85 5.69 -31.10
C SER A 578 -6.65 5.64 -29.78
N MET A 579 -7.79 6.31 -29.72
CA MET A 579 -8.63 6.38 -28.52
C MET A 579 -9.05 5.02 -27.97
N HIS A 580 -9.30 4.04 -28.85
CA HIS A 580 -9.74 2.71 -28.43
C HIS A 580 -8.77 2.00 -27.48
N MET A 581 -7.49 2.37 -27.47
CA MET A 581 -6.50 1.80 -26.55
C MET A 581 -6.67 2.27 -25.10
N TYR A 582 -7.39 3.36 -24.90
CA TYR A 582 -7.55 3.99 -23.58
C TYR A 582 -8.95 3.84 -23.00
N LEU A 583 -9.92 3.42 -23.84
CA LEU A 583 -11.30 3.26 -23.43
C LEU A 583 -11.57 1.84 -22.94
N PHE A 584 -12.33 1.74 -21.84
CA PHE A 584 -12.90 0.49 -21.38
C PHE A 584 -14.32 0.31 -21.89
N GLN A 585 -14.88 -0.88 -21.72
CA GLN A 585 -16.28 -1.13 -21.97
C GLN A 585 -17.14 -0.25 -21.05
N GLU A 586 -18.23 0.27 -21.60
CA GLU A 586 -19.17 1.06 -20.81
C GLU A 586 -20.03 0.16 -19.92
N ASN A 587 -20.47 0.73 -18.80
CA ASN A 587 -21.35 0.08 -17.83
C ASN A 587 -20.79 -1.22 -17.22
N LEU A 588 -19.46 -1.31 -17.04
CA LEU A 588 -18.87 -2.40 -16.28
C LEU A 588 -19.41 -2.41 -14.85
N ARG A 589 -19.82 -3.59 -14.40
CA ARG A 589 -20.52 -3.81 -13.15
C ARG A 589 -19.57 -4.34 -12.08
N TYR A 590 -18.63 -3.49 -11.64
CA TYR A 590 -17.72 -3.81 -10.53
C TYR A 590 -18.46 -4.11 -9.24
N ASP A 591 -19.63 -3.50 -9.01
CA ASP A 591 -20.54 -3.79 -7.91
C ASP A 591 -21.01 -5.26 -7.91
N LYS A 592 -21.39 -5.80 -9.06
CA LYS A 592 -21.81 -7.21 -9.18
C LYS A 592 -20.65 -8.18 -9.02
N MET A 593 -19.46 -7.81 -9.49
CA MET A 593 -18.24 -8.60 -9.23
C MET A 593 -17.92 -8.62 -7.74
N ALA A 594 -18.07 -7.50 -7.04
CA ALA A 594 -17.86 -7.41 -5.60
C ALA A 594 -18.84 -8.30 -4.81
N GLU A 595 -20.12 -8.36 -5.22
CA GLU A 595 -21.11 -9.27 -4.62
C GLU A 595 -20.67 -10.74 -4.75
N GLY A 596 -20.12 -11.12 -5.91
CA GLY A 596 -19.57 -12.46 -6.15
C GLY A 596 -18.35 -12.80 -5.28
N LEU A 597 -17.69 -11.80 -4.70
CA LEU A 597 -16.54 -11.94 -3.81
C LEU A 597 -16.90 -11.78 -2.31
N GLY A 598 -18.19 -11.70 -1.97
CA GLY A 598 -18.65 -11.61 -0.58
C GLY A 598 -18.72 -10.19 -0.03
N ALA A 599 -18.54 -9.18 -0.86
CA ALA A 599 -18.77 -7.78 -0.51
C ALA A 599 -20.20 -7.35 -0.91
N ARG A 600 -20.65 -6.21 -0.43
CA ARG A 600 -21.87 -5.56 -0.90
C ARG A 600 -21.53 -4.68 -2.10
N GLY A 601 -22.34 -4.71 -3.14
CA GLY A 601 -22.21 -3.87 -4.34
C GLY A 601 -23.30 -2.80 -4.41
N GLU A 602 -22.90 -1.56 -4.73
CA GLU A 602 -23.78 -0.43 -5.02
C GLU A 602 -23.38 0.19 -6.37
N TYR A 603 -24.36 0.54 -7.20
CA TYR A 603 -24.13 1.25 -8.47
C TYR A 603 -24.87 2.58 -8.45
N VAL A 604 -24.18 3.66 -8.70
CA VAL A 604 -24.72 5.01 -8.55
C VAL A 604 -24.32 5.92 -9.72
N ARG A 605 -25.22 6.83 -10.09
CA ARG A 605 -25.04 7.80 -11.17
C ARG A 605 -25.31 9.24 -10.73
N THR A 606 -26.04 9.42 -9.64
CA THR A 606 -26.44 10.73 -9.15
C THR A 606 -25.90 11.01 -7.75
N GLN A 607 -25.79 12.27 -7.41
CA GLN A 607 -25.29 12.72 -6.10
C GLN A 607 -26.14 12.17 -4.95
N ASP A 608 -27.46 12.13 -5.10
CA ASP A 608 -28.36 11.61 -4.05
C ASP A 608 -28.25 10.10 -3.88
N GLU A 609 -28.07 9.36 -5.00
CA GLU A 609 -27.78 7.92 -4.92
C GLU A 609 -26.44 7.69 -4.21
N PHE A 610 -25.42 8.47 -4.55
CA PHE A 610 -24.10 8.34 -3.92
C PHE A 610 -24.15 8.62 -2.42
N ARG A 611 -24.84 9.68 -1.97
CA ARG A 611 -25.02 9.98 -0.53
C ARG A 611 -25.68 8.82 0.22
N ARG A 612 -26.75 8.25 -0.36
CA ARG A 612 -27.45 7.09 0.23
C ARG A 612 -26.55 5.85 0.27
N ALA A 613 -25.89 5.56 -0.84
CA ALA A 613 -24.98 4.42 -0.94
C ALA A 613 -23.81 4.55 0.04
N LEU A 614 -23.19 5.72 0.14
CA LEU A 614 -22.08 5.96 1.06
C LEU A 614 -22.49 5.73 2.53
N LYS A 615 -23.63 6.31 2.93
CA LYS A 615 -24.18 6.13 4.28
C LYS A 615 -24.48 4.64 4.57
N THR A 616 -25.22 3.97 3.69
CA THR A 616 -25.59 2.57 3.87
C THR A 616 -24.35 1.67 3.89
N SER A 617 -23.40 1.91 2.99
CA SER A 617 -22.15 1.14 2.91
C SER A 617 -21.34 1.27 4.19
N TYR A 618 -21.21 2.46 4.73
CA TYR A 618 -20.47 2.69 5.96
C TYR A 618 -21.17 2.05 7.17
N GLU A 619 -22.49 2.14 7.25
CA GLU A 619 -23.27 1.51 8.32
C GLU A 619 -23.16 0.00 8.29
N VAL A 620 -23.25 -0.62 7.10
CA VAL A 620 -23.05 -2.07 6.90
C VAL A 620 -21.63 -2.48 7.29
N ALA A 621 -20.63 -1.73 6.81
CA ALA A 621 -19.23 -1.99 7.16
C ALA A 621 -19.00 -1.91 8.69
N ALA A 622 -19.56 -0.91 9.35
CA ALA A 622 -19.41 -0.73 10.79
C ALA A 622 -20.13 -1.79 11.63
N LYS A 623 -21.36 -2.17 11.26
CA LYS A 623 -22.21 -3.06 12.06
C LYS A 623 -22.03 -4.54 11.72
N GLU A 624 -21.95 -4.85 10.41
CA GLU A 624 -21.95 -6.22 9.90
C GLU A 624 -20.55 -6.71 9.55
N ARG A 625 -19.56 -5.81 9.50
CA ARG A 625 -18.18 -6.11 9.13
C ARG A 625 -18.06 -6.65 7.69
N VAL A 626 -18.93 -6.18 6.82
CA VAL A 626 -18.97 -6.53 5.40
C VAL A 626 -18.39 -5.36 4.59
N SER A 627 -17.41 -5.65 3.76
CA SER A 627 -16.87 -4.67 2.80
C SER A 627 -17.92 -4.29 1.76
N THR A 628 -17.89 -3.06 1.30
CA THR A 628 -18.80 -2.55 0.27
C THR A 628 -18.01 -1.91 -0.86
N LEU A 629 -18.44 -2.14 -2.10
CA LEU A 629 -17.92 -1.44 -3.27
C LEU A 629 -19.03 -0.58 -3.87
N ILE A 630 -18.79 0.73 -3.94
CA ILE A 630 -19.67 1.70 -4.59
C ILE A 630 -19.08 1.98 -5.98
N ASN A 631 -19.69 1.41 -7.01
CA ASN A 631 -19.35 1.65 -8.41
C ASN A 631 -20.01 2.95 -8.86
N VAL A 632 -19.24 4.02 -8.91
CA VAL A 632 -19.74 5.36 -9.26
C VAL A 632 -19.53 5.57 -10.75
N GLN A 633 -20.62 5.69 -11.52
CA GLN A 633 -20.52 6.09 -12.91
C GLN A 633 -20.06 7.54 -12.98
N ALA A 634 -18.80 7.68 -13.29
CA ALA A 634 -18.13 8.96 -13.28
C ALA A 634 -18.04 9.56 -14.68
N LEU A 635 -17.75 10.86 -14.70
CA LEU A 635 -17.55 11.60 -15.94
C LEU A 635 -16.30 11.11 -16.65
N LYS A 636 -16.44 10.83 -17.95
CA LYS A 636 -15.31 10.50 -18.83
C LYS A 636 -14.57 11.79 -19.18
N GLU A 637 -13.56 12.11 -18.41
CA GLU A 637 -12.74 13.29 -18.62
C GLU A 637 -11.35 12.91 -19.11
N PHE A 638 -10.95 13.59 -20.17
CA PHE A 638 -9.57 13.55 -20.64
C PHE A 638 -8.84 14.74 -20.08
N THR A 639 -7.71 14.45 -19.48
CA THR A 639 -6.91 15.43 -18.79
C THR A 639 -6.19 16.34 -19.75
N SER A 640 -6.83 17.24 -20.46
CA SER A 640 -6.16 18.33 -21.06
C SER A 640 -6.90 19.43 -21.56
N GLY A 641 -6.11 20.33 -21.59
CA GLY A 641 -6.06 21.36 -22.59
C GLY A 641 -7.27 22.27 -22.50
N LYS A 642 -7.33 23.17 -23.37
CA LYS A 642 -8.11 24.37 -23.41
C LYS A 642 -9.62 24.22 -23.36
N ASP A 643 -10.13 23.00 -23.47
CA ASP A 643 -11.57 22.73 -23.63
C ASP A 643 -12.24 22.10 -22.40
N TYR A 644 -11.50 21.97 -21.28
CA TYR A 644 -12.04 21.41 -20.05
C TYR A 644 -12.37 22.50 -19.05
N PRO A 645 -13.48 22.34 -18.30
CA PRO A 645 -13.81 23.28 -17.25
C PRO A 645 -12.67 23.38 -16.24
N PRO A 646 -12.45 24.59 -15.67
CA PRO A 646 -11.52 24.75 -14.56
C PRO A 646 -11.89 23.78 -13.44
N GLY A 647 -10.95 23.00 -12.97
CA GLY A 647 -11.19 21.97 -11.94
C GLY A 647 -10.81 20.56 -12.36
N ASN A 648 -10.55 20.32 -13.63
CA ASN A 648 -9.88 19.10 -14.09
C ASN A 648 -8.41 19.18 -13.78
N ILE A 649 -8.06 18.58 -12.67
CA ILE A 649 -6.75 18.71 -12.11
C ILE A 649 -5.83 17.68 -12.71
N ILE A 650 -5.07 18.19 -13.59
CA ILE A 650 -3.99 17.44 -14.20
C ILE A 650 -2.66 17.83 -13.61
N ASN A 651 -2.54 19.08 -13.25
CA ASN A 651 -1.42 19.56 -12.46
C ASN A 651 -1.90 19.65 -11.01
N PRO A 652 -1.46 18.76 -10.12
CA PRO A 652 -1.74 18.90 -8.71
C PRO A 652 -1.31 20.30 -8.26
N GLU A 653 -2.14 20.93 -7.47
CA GLU A 653 -1.74 22.13 -6.75
C GLU A 653 -0.39 21.87 -6.06
N PRO A 654 0.49 22.86 -5.92
CA PRO A 654 1.78 22.66 -5.27
C PRO A 654 1.69 21.99 -3.90
N SER A 655 0.60 22.28 -3.16
CA SER A 655 0.31 21.64 -1.88
C SER A 655 0.01 20.14 -2.01
N VAL A 656 -0.62 19.71 -3.09
CA VAL A 656 -0.87 18.28 -3.33
C VAL A 656 0.43 17.55 -3.62
N GLY A 657 1.32 18.14 -4.39
CA GLY A 657 2.68 17.63 -4.56
C GLY A 657 3.41 17.49 -3.23
N ALA A 658 3.33 18.51 -2.37
CA ALA A 658 3.91 18.47 -1.03
C ALA A 658 3.28 17.38 -0.14
N LEU A 659 1.96 17.19 -0.24
CA LEU A 659 1.26 16.16 0.54
C LEU A 659 1.58 14.74 0.07
N ALA A 660 1.84 14.54 -1.20
CA ALA A 660 2.06 13.22 -1.77
C ALA A 660 3.51 12.74 -1.67
N HIS A 661 4.48 13.64 -1.68
CA HIS A 661 5.91 13.33 -1.58
C HIS A 661 6.36 13.29 -0.12
#